data_ead883b7ad15caa94fa3b3ce7f9cca4e
#
_entry.id   ead883b7ad15caa94fa3b3ce7f9cca4e
#
_cell.length_a   1.000
_cell.length_b   1.000
_cell.length_c   1.000
_cell.angle_alpha   90.00
_cell.angle_beta   90.00
_cell.angle_gamma   90.00
#
_symmetry.space_group_name_H-M   'P 1'
#
loop_
_entity.id
_entity.type
_entity.pdbx_description
1 polymer ?
#
loop_
_entity_poly.entity_id
_entity_poly.type
_entity_poly.pdbx_seq_one_letter_code
_entity_poly.pdbx_strand_id
1 'polypeptide(L)'
;MLPLAVAVGLCFAADLSQSEALRGDGPARGPLLPRAAAMPAIRIYAVHPWALHSGDEAVALVNVGNVTEGLGAWGISDGDPKADVSLPEIDLAPGGVLWVADDAAAFRTAFGFWPDVALDGAGTKSCPYEATGTWPGFANKGDEVILYAADGSVADVLLYGGSIAQVDGWQGAAVSYPMSGFGNAGQVLFRKLDENTGAPWPDTDSSVDWAADGTCGQHLYGPVCEGDLFGKRVVYPGWDWGLVTDTLEVRASSLLTIGIAPDNAYDVVENLLSGANDEILIEAYSLESVWLTQILTQRIAVGVAVTVLLEGGAISEQGLWNGDQIVRAGGVVYYMHNDPGAGVYGRYRNQHAKYMIVDRKWLAVSTENLGNRGMPVDDKTNGTAGSRGVVLVSDEPVSVAYMVALFWRDCDPGQHVDVVPYGSLSRYTVPITYTPVYSTGGGGYSYMAPFSPTLPAVAVTHLELLHAPETSLRYDDGLIGLVLRAGAGDAVYVEQMYERLHWGPASSGVESDPNPRLEAYIEAARRGATVRVLLDNGLDRQRLNYETAFYLLQVADAEGLDLDVRLGDPTLRGLHNKMVLVRLTSAEEKYAHVGSINGSEVSSKANRELALQVRSPDAYDYLKQVWDYDWVHSRAPHEQYLPLVRQRYVAEARHVVISEFLFKEAGSGEELGEWIELYNPTSAQIQIGGWSLGDAVYAQDYERNYAFPSGTTIEPLGTLVVARQAVTYQAAGYVGKPVPDFEWTSSNRVPDLIRTAWGDGECALGNEGDEILLRDASGHVVDAVVYGEGQFAGIIPFADVDSVYNGNSLERWPANRDSDDCSNDLRIRYMPDPGGVVAW
;
A
#
# COMPACT_ATOMS: atom_id res chain seq x y z
N MET A 1 23.17 -34.20 23.38
CA MET A 1 22.01 -34.99 23.92
C MET A 1 20.77 -34.48 23.21
N LEU A 2 20.01 -35.40 22.68
CA LEU A 2 19.01 -35.24 21.62
C LEU A 2 18.10 -34.01 21.71
N PRO A 3 17.71 -33.47 20.56
CA PRO A 3 16.57 -32.55 20.47
C PRO A 3 15.28 -33.35 20.34
N LEU A 4 14.28 -32.97 21.15
CA LEU A 4 12.93 -33.46 21.06
C LEU A 4 12.17 -32.59 20.06
N ALA A 5 11.87 -33.14 18.90
CA ALA A 5 10.89 -32.59 17.97
C ALA A 5 9.48 -32.96 18.48
N VAL A 6 8.69 -31.97 18.80
CA VAL A 6 7.25 -32.14 19.05
C VAL A 6 6.49 -31.58 17.87
N ALA A 7 6.02 -32.48 17.01
CA ALA A 7 5.01 -32.15 16.03
C ALA A 7 3.66 -32.14 16.76
N VAL A 8 2.97 -31.02 16.81
CA VAL A 8 1.59 -30.93 17.27
C VAL A 8 0.72 -30.67 16.03
N GLY A 9 0.18 -31.75 15.51
CA GLY A 9 -0.97 -31.70 14.62
C GLY A 9 -2.22 -31.53 15.47
N LEU A 10 -2.91 -30.43 15.31
CA LEU A 10 -4.23 -30.23 15.92
C LEU A 10 -5.31 -30.60 14.90
N CYS A 11 -5.84 -31.83 15.03
CA CYS A 11 -7.12 -32.21 14.49
C CYS A 11 -8.22 -31.70 15.43
N PHE A 12 -9.03 -30.74 14.96
CA PHE A 12 -10.33 -30.52 15.59
C PHE A 12 -11.37 -31.40 14.94
N ALA A 13 -11.73 -32.46 15.62
CA ALA A 13 -12.95 -33.24 15.38
C ALA A 13 -14.07 -32.64 16.23
N ALA A 14 -15.03 -32.00 15.60
CA ALA A 14 -16.28 -31.62 16.28
C ALA A 14 -17.23 -32.82 16.30
N ASP A 15 -17.54 -33.27 17.49
CA ASP A 15 -18.49 -34.33 17.78
C ASP A 15 -19.94 -33.79 17.78
N LEU A 16 -20.72 -34.16 16.79
CA LEU A 16 -22.15 -33.86 16.72
C LEU A 16 -22.93 -35.17 16.99
N SER A 17 -23.30 -35.40 18.24
CA SER A 17 -24.31 -36.41 18.57
C SER A 17 -25.58 -35.77 19.16
N GLN A 18 -26.69 -36.08 18.48
CA GLN A 18 -28.07 -36.22 18.93
C GLN A 18 -28.93 -34.99 19.28
N SER A 19 -29.95 -34.78 18.48
CA SER A 19 -31.33 -34.72 19.01
C SER A 19 -32.35 -35.22 17.98
N GLU A 20 -33.22 -36.11 18.47
CA GLU A 20 -34.27 -36.81 17.71
C GLU A 20 -35.49 -35.95 17.36
N ALA A 21 -36.04 -36.30 16.21
CA ALA A 21 -37.45 -36.48 15.85
C ALA A 21 -38.54 -35.45 16.23
N LEU A 22 -39.14 -34.88 15.18
CA LEU A 22 -40.61 -34.77 15.09
C LEU A 22 -41.07 -35.02 13.65
N ARG A 23 -41.95 -36.02 13.47
CA ARG A 23 -42.61 -36.34 12.20
C ARG A 23 -43.76 -35.34 11.94
N GLY A 24 -43.95 -34.94 10.70
CA GLY A 24 -45.11 -34.26 10.20
C GLY A 24 -45.29 -34.51 8.70
N ASP A 25 -46.42 -35.08 8.33
CA ASP A 25 -46.78 -35.58 7.00
C ASP A 25 -46.78 -34.49 5.93
N GLY A 26 -46.38 -34.89 4.69
CA GLY A 26 -46.27 -34.06 3.54
C GLY A 26 -47.58 -33.62 2.84
N PRO A 27 -47.44 -32.82 1.78
CA PRO A 27 -48.00 -33.25 0.49
C PRO A 27 -47.12 -32.99 -0.74
N ALA A 28 -47.35 -33.87 -1.72
CA ALA A 28 -47.24 -33.75 -3.18
C ALA A 28 -45.90 -33.26 -3.80
N ARG A 29 -45.22 -34.23 -4.43
CA ARG A 29 -44.12 -34.04 -5.37
C ARG A 29 -44.53 -33.17 -6.56
N GLY A 30 -43.91 -31.96 -6.66
CA GLY A 30 -43.81 -31.19 -7.92
C GLY A 30 -42.73 -31.83 -8.82
N PRO A 31 -42.70 -31.49 -10.12
CA PRO A 31 -41.73 -32.06 -11.04
C PRO A 31 -40.29 -31.71 -10.63
N LEU A 32 -39.44 -32.72 -10.64
CA LEU A 32 -37.99 -32.58 -10.44
C LEU A 32 -37.41 -31.63 -11.52
N LEU A 33 -36.98 -30.44 -11.12
CA LEU A 33 -36.08 -29.65 -11.91
C LEU A 33 -34.80 -30.46 -12.16
N PRO A 34 -34.17 -30.35 -13.32
CA PRO A 34 -32.90 -31.03 -13.57
C PRO A 34 -31.92 -30.60 -12.47
N ARG A 35 -31.33 -31.59 -11.80
CA ARG A 35 -30.24 -31.39 -10.85
C ARG A 35 -29.16 -30.60 -11.58
N ALA A 36 -28.87 -29.37 -11.16
CA ALA A 36 -27.71 -28.64 -11.64
C ALA A 36 -26.50 -29.57 -11.54
N ALA A 37 -25.72 -29.69 -12.58
CA ALA A 37 -24.50 -30.48 -12.57
C ALA A 37 -23.70 -29.99 -11.35
N ALA A 38 -23.19 -30.91 -10.53
CA ALA A 38 -22.37 -30.54 -9.40
C ALA A 38 -21.12 -29.87 -10.01
N MET A 39 -20.90 -28.61 -9.71
CA MET A 39 -19.68 -27.90 -10.10
C MET A 39 -18.50 -28.62 -9.42
N PRO A 40 -17.37 -28.78 -10.11
CA PRO A 40 -16.17 -29.33 -9.51
C PRO A 40 -15.84 -28.59 -8.23
N ALA A 41 -15.48 -29.34 -7.18
CA ALA A 41 -15.23 -28.79 -5.85
C ALA A 41 -13.77 -28.31 -5.67
N ILE A 42 -12.92 -28.55 -6.64
CA ILE A 42 -11.51 -28.13 -6.63
C ILE A 42 -11.38 -26.76 -7.29
N ARG A 43 -10.62 -25.86 -6.64
CA ARG A 43 -10.35 -24.51 -7.11
C ARG A 43 -8.85 -24.21 -7.09
N ILE A 44 -8.42 -23.30 -7.92
CA ILE A 44 -7.09 -22.67 -7.84
C ILE A 44 -7.09 -21.80 -6.58
N TYR A 45 -6.20 -22.09 -5.66
CA TYR A 45 -6.07 -21.37 -4.39
C TYR A 45 -5.02 -20.27 -4.42
N ALA A 46 -3.85 -20.58 -4.99
CA ALA A 46 -2.76 -19.63 -5.15
C ALA A 46 -1.96 -19.91 -6.42
N VAL A 47 -1.34 -18.89 -6.99
CA VAL A 47 -0.46 -19.00 -8.15
C VAL A 47 0.79 -18.16 -7.93
N HIS A 48 1.95 -18.77 -8.15
CA HIS A 48 3.26 -18.13 -8.18
C HIS A 48 3.81 -18.16 -9.61
N PRO A 49 3.46 -17.16 -10.46
CA PRO A 49 3.74 -17.23 -11.88
C PRO A 49 5.06 -16.55 -12.28
N TRP A 50 5.67 -15.76 -11.39
CA TRP A 50 6.93 -15.08 -11.67
C TRP A 50 8.02 -15.56 -10.73
N ALA A 51 8.76 -16.53 -11.21
CA ALA A 51 9.81 -17.20 -10.46
C ALA A 51 10.85 -16.24 -9.86
N LEU A 52 11.25 -16.48 -8.61
CA LEU A 52 12.46 -15.94 -8.00
C LEU A 52 13.69 -16.71 -8.43
N HIS A 53 13.56 -18.03 -8.50
CA HIS A 53 14.58 -18.97 -8.96
C HIS A 53 14.01 -19.80 -10.12
N SER A 54 14.83 -20.18 -11.07
CA SER A 54 14.37 -21.03 -12.15
C SER A 54 13.72 -22.32 -11.59
N GLY A 55 12.48 -22.57 -11.98
CA GLY A 55 11.70 -23.75 -11.58
C GLY A 55 10.89 -23.61 -10.27
N ASP A 56 10.82 -22.45 -9.62
CA ASP A 56 10.03 -22.28 -8.41
C ASP A 56 8.58 -21.83 -8.64
N GLU A 57 8.16 -21.74 -9.91
CA GLU A 57 6.76 -21.53 -10.27
C GLU A 57 5.86 -22.62 -9.67
N ALA A 58 4.67 -22.22 -9.22
CA ALA A 58 3.79 -23.13 -8.51
C ALA A 58 2.31 -22.71 -8.57
N VAL A 59 1.45 -23.72 -8.44
CA VAL A 59 0.00 -23.55 -8.32
C VAL A 59 -0.47 -24.32 -7.10
N ALA A 60 -1.26 -23.69 -6.23
CA ALA A 60 -1.95 -24.37 -5.15
C ALA A 60 -3.41 -24.60 -5.51
N LEU A 61 -3.90 -25.79 -5.19
CA LEU A 61 -5.30 -26.21 -5.37
C LEU A 61 -5.96 -26.39 -4.00
N VAL A 62 -7.26 -26.12 -3.89
CA VAL A 62 -8.04 -26.32 -2.67
C VAL A 62 -9.33 -27.06 -2.97
N ASN A 63 -9.72 -27.96 -2.07
CA ASN A 63 -11.03 -28.61 -2.12
C ASN A 63 -12.04 -27.79 -1.30
N VAL A 64 -12.89 -27.03 -2.00
CA VAL A 64 -13.98 -26.24 -1.39
C VAL A 64 -15.28 -27.06 -1.19
N GLY A 65 -15.26 -28.31 -1.60
CA GLY A 65 -16.39 -29.24 -1.45
C GLY A 65 -16.48 -29.82 -0.04
N ASN A 66 -17.44 -30.69 0.15
CA ASN A 66 -17.69 -31.39 1.41
C ASN A 66 -17.38 -32.90 1.37
N VAL A 67 -16.73 -33.32 0.28
CA VAL A 67 -16.28 -34.71 0.07
C VAL A 67 -14.84 -34.72 -0.40
N THR A 68 -14.13 -35.81 -0.14
CA THR A 68 -12.78 -35.99 -0.69
C THR A 68 -12.87 -36.21 -2.20
N GLU A 69 -12.03 -35.47 -2.94
CA GLU A 69 -11.93 -35.54 -4.41
C GLU A 69 -10.62 -36.19 -4.83
N GLY A 70 -10.70 -37.13 -5.76
CA GLY A 70 -9.52 -37.71 -6.41
C GLY A 70 -9.04 -36.83 -7.55
N LEU A 71 -7.78 -36.46 -7.54
CA LEU A 71 -7.17 -35.56 -8.53
C LEU A 71 -6.47 -36.30 -9.68
N GLY A 72 -6.60 -37.61 -9.77
CA GLY A 72 -6.02 -38.38 -10.87
C GLY A 72 -6.46 -37.88 -12.24
N ALA A 73 -5.49 -37.60 -13.12
CA ALA A 73 -5.69 -37.04 -14.46
C ALA A 73 -6.30 -35.61 -14.52
N TRP A 74 -6.37 -34.90 -13.41
CA TRP A 74 -6.60 -33.43 -13.46
C TRP A 74 -5.37 -32.76 -14.10
N GLY A 75 -5.56 -31.58 -14.68
CA GLY A 75 -4.49 -30.89 -15.39
C GLY A 75 -4.43 -29.41 -15.14
N ILE A 76 -3.23 -28.85 -15.25
CA ILE A 76 -2.94 -27.41 -15.20
C ILE A 76 -2.36 -27.00 -16.55
N SER A 77 -2.80 -25.84 -17.09
CA SER A 77 -2.38 -25.33 -18.39
C SER A 77 -2.34 -23.80 -18.41
N ASP A 78 -1.63 -23.23 -19.37
CA ASP A 78 -1.56 -21.79 -19.70
C ASP A 78 -2.43 -21.39 -20.90
N GLY A 79 -3.47 -22.16 -21.20
CA GLY A 79 -4.42 -21.84 -22.28
C GLY A 79 -4.29 -22.70 -23.54
N ASP A 80 -3.33 -23.56 -23.61
CA ASP A 80 -3.28 -24.58 -24.66
C ASP A 80 -4.47 -25.55 -24.53
N PRO A 81 -5.01 -26.09 -25.64
CA PRO A 81 -6.18 -26.96 -25.62
C PRO A 81 -5.98 -28.32 -24.92
N LYS A 82 -4.82 -28.55 -24.38
CA LYS A 82 -4.47 -29.72 -23.57
C LYS A 82 -3.78 -29.25 -22.30
N ALA A 83 -4.07 -29.92 -21.20
CA ALA A 83 -3.33 -29.68 -19.98
C ALA A 83 -1.85 -29.96 -20.17
N ASP A 84 -1.00 -29.02 -19.76
CA ASP A 84 0.46 -29.16 -19.86
C ASP A 84 0.98 -30.07 -18.76
N VAL A 85 0.44 -29.94 -17.54
CA VAL A 85 0.74 -30.79 -16.38
C VAL A 85 -0.45 -31.66 -16.06
N SER A 86 -0.22 -32.97 -15.88
CA SER A 86 -1.23 -33.91 -15.39
C SER A 86 -0.89 -34.37 -13.98
N LEU A 87 -1.88 -34.29 -13.08
CA LEU A 87 -1.73 -34.67 -11.68
C LEU A 87 -1.78 -36.19 -11.50
N PRO A 88 -1.03 -36.72 -10.54
CA PRO A 88 -1.07 -38.13 -10.16
C PRO A 88 -2.36 -38.48 -9.38
N GLU A 89 -2.56 -39.78 -9.17
CA GLU A 89 -3.62 -40.25 -8.26
C GLU A 89 -3.36 -39.80 -6.82
N ILE A 90 -4.11 -38.80 -6.38
CA ILE A 90 -4.03 -38.22 -5.04
C ILE A 90 -5.42 -37.78 -4.62
N ASP A 91 -5.76 -38.03 -3.36
CA ASP A 91 -7.02 -37.63 -2.74
C ASP A 91 -6.85 -36.32 -1.98
N LEU A 92 -7.68 -35.32 -2.28
CA LEU A 92 -7.72 -34.04 -1.58
C LEU A 92 -8.99 -33.95 -0.70
N ALA A 93 -8.80 -33.98 0.60
CA ALA A 93 -9.89 -33.90 1.58
C ALA A 93 -10.58 -32.52 1.55
N PRO A 94 -11.84 -32.39 2.03
CA PRO A 94 -12.50 -31.09 2.20
C PRO A 94 -11.64 -30.10 2.99
N GLY A 95 -11.49 -28.88 2.47
CA GLY A 95 -10.63 -27.84 3.04
C GLY A 95 -9.13 -28.10 2.87
N GLY A 96 -8.73 -29.23 2.30
CA GLY A 96 -7.32 -29.52 2.01
C GLY A 96 -6.75 -28.62 0.93
N VAL A 97 -5.48 -28.26 1.07
CA VAL A 97 -4.70 -27.51 0.08
C VAL A 97 -3.55 -28.38 -0.43
N LEU A 98 -3.27 -28.32 -1.71
CA LEU A 98 -2.23 -29.10 -2.40
C LEU A 98 -1.38 -28.18 -3.24
N TRP A 99 -0.06 -28.13 -3.02
CA TRP A 99 0.87 -27.37 -3.84
C TRP A 99 1.50 -28.25 -4.95
N VAL A 100 1.39 -27.76 -6.18
CA VAL A 100 1.99 -28.34 -7.38
C VAL A 100 3.08 -27.38 -7.85
N ALA A 101 4.30 -27.84 -8.04
CA ALA A 101 5.44 -27.03 -8.43
C ALA A 101 6.13 -27.59 -9.68
N ASP A 102 6.87 -26.73 -10.38
CA ASP A 102 7.74 -27.14 -11.48
C ASP A 102 8.91 -28.00 -10.96
N ASP A 103 9.74 -27.47 -10.08
CA ASP A 103 10.84 -28.20 -9.42
C ASP A 103 10.69 -28.14 -7.89
N ALA A 104 10.71 -29.30 -7.24
CA ALA A 104 10.52 -29.43 -5.79
C ALA A 104 11.60 -28.74 -4.97
N ALA A 105 12.85 -28.72 -5.42
CA ALA A 105 13.95 -28.10 -4.69
C ALA A 105 13.97 -26.59 -4.85
N ALA A 106 13.64 -26.09 -6.04
CA ALA A 106 13.47 -24.66 -6.29
C ALA A 106 12.31 -24.09 -5.47
N PHE A 107 11.15 -24.76 -5.50
CA PHE A 107 10.01 -24.41 -4.64
C PHE A 107 10.39 -24.39 -3.14
N ARG A 108 11.08 -25.45 -2.66
CA ARG A 108 11.55 -25.51 -1.27
C ARG A 108 12.46 -24.34 -0.91
N THR A 109 13.30 -23.92 -1.84
CA THR A 109 14.19 -22.78 -1.66
C THR A 109 13.41 -21.46 -1.54
N ALA A 110 12.41 -21.24 -2.41
CA ALA A 110 11.59 -20.04 -2.42
C ALA A 110 10.60 -20.00 -1.24
N PHE A 111 9.89 -21.09 -0.98
CA PHE A 111 8.76 -21.13 -0.04
C PHE A 111 9.13 -21.59 1.39
N GLY A 112 10.27 -22.22 1.59
CA GLY A 112 10.71 -22.73 2.89
C GLY A 112 10.12 -24.10 3.28
N PHE A 113 9.17 -24.64 2.53
CA PHE A 113 8.57 -25.97 2.72
C PHE A 113 8.52 -26.73 1.40
N TRP A 114 8.26 -28.07 1.46
CA TRP A 114 8.19 -28.89 0.26
C TRP A 114 6.80 -28.85 -0.36
N PRO A 115 6.70 -28.84 -1.72
CA PRO A 115 5.40 -29.01 -2.36
C PRO A 115 4.91 -30.45 -2.19
N ASP A 116 3.61 -30.66 -2.36
CA ASP A 116 3.01 -31.98 -2.33
C ASP A 116 3.29 -32.76 -3.61
N VAL A 117 3.22 -32.07 -4.74
CA VAL A 117 3.43 -32.59 -6.08
C VAL A 117 4.47 -31.75 -6.81
N ALA A 118 5.35 -32.35 -7.59
CA ALA A 118 6.23 -31.62 -8.48
C ALA A 118 6.42 -32.36 -9.80
N LEU A 119 6.77 -31.59 -10.87
CA LEU A 119 7.15 -32.18 -12.14
C LEU A 119 8.57 -32.75 -12.08
N ASP A 120 9.51 -31.99 -11.52
CA ASP A 120 10.89 -32.38 -11.30
C ASP A 120 11.23 -32.48 -9.80
N GLY A 121 12.13 -33.41 -9.44
CA GLY A 121 12.61 -33.56 -8.05
C GLY A 121 11.63 -34.21 -7.07
N ALA A 122 10.51 -34.73 -7.54
CA ALA A 122 9.52 -35.47 -6.75
C ALA A 122 9.96 -36.93 -6.44
N GLY A 123 9.08 -37.74 -5.90
CA GLY A 123 9.32 -39.14 -5.54
C GLY A 123 10.13 -39.32 -4.26
N THR A 124 10.29 -38.26 -3.47
CA THR A 124 10.98 -38.26 -2.17
C THR A 124 9.99 -38.39 -1.02
N LYS A 125 10.47 -38.64 0.19
CA LYS A 125 9.58 -38.64 1.38
C LYS A 125 8.97 -37.26 1.65
N SER A 126 9.64 -36.18 1.23
CA SER A 126 9.23 -34.80 1.47
C SER A 126 8.36 -34.22 0.35
N CYS A 127 8.50 -34.73 -0.88
CA CYS A 127 7.63 -34.45 -2.02
C CYS A 127 7.28 -35.80 -2.67
N PRO A 128 6.21 -36.47 -2.22
CA PRO A 128 5.98 -37.87 -2.57
C PRO A 128 5.38 -38.11 -3.95
N TYR A 129 4.73 -37.11 -4.53
CA TYR A 129 3.96 -37.26 -5.76
C TYR A 129 4.62 -36.57 -6.93
N GLU A 130 4.73 -37.30 -8.05
CA GLU A 130 5.30 -36.81 -9.30
C GLU A 130 4.19 -36.53 -10.31
N ALA A 131 4.14 -35.29 -10.81
CA ALA A 131 3.31 -34.92 -11.93
C ALA A 131 3.92 -35.36 -13.25
N THR A 132 3.15 -35.38 -14.33
CA THR A 132 3.62 -35.74 -15.67
C THR A 132 3.28 -34.63 -16.68
N GLY A 133 4.08 -34.50 -17.74
CA GLY A 133 3.85 -33.49 -18.77
C GLY A 133 5.00 -32.48 -18.90
N THR A 134 4.65 -31.23 -19.15
CA THR A 134 5.58 -30.10 -19.22
C THR A 134 5.01 -28.99 -18.37
N TRP A 135 5.84 -28.25 -17.63
CA TRP A 135 5.36 -27.11 -16.88
C TRP A 135 4.86 -26.01 -17.81
N PRO A 136 3.66 -25.43 -17.59
CA PRO A 136 3.19 -24.28 -18.36
C PRO A 136 4.17 -23.12 -18.17
N GLY A 137 4.56 -22.50 -19.25
CA GLY A 137 5.50 -21.38 -19.17
C GLY A 137 4.80 -20.08 -18.80
N PHE A 138 4.30 -19.95 -17.60
CA PHE A 138 3.54 -18.78 -17.16
C PHE A 138 4.26 -17.47 -17.44
N ALA A 139 3.63 -16.58 -18.24
CA ALA A 139 4.25 -15.33 -18.61
C ALA A 139 4.27 -14.34 -17.42
N ASN A 140 5.44 -13.82 -17.09
CA ASN A 140 5.68 -12.96 -15.92
C ASN A 140 4.77 -11.70 -15.82
N LYS A 141 4.24 -11.20 -16.92
CA LYS A 141 3.45 -9.96 -16.97
C LYS A 141 1.96 -10.16 -17.25
N GLY A 142 1.53 -11.39 -17.41
CA GLY A 142 0.12 -11.72 -17.62
C GLY A 142 -0.07 -12.94 -18.49
N ASP A 143 -0.92 -13.82 -17.99
CA ASP A 143 -1.25 -15.10 -18.60
C ASP A 143 -2.56 -15.64 -18.03
N GLU A 144 -2.93 -16.84 -18.41
CA GLU A 144 -4.01 -17.64 -17.87
C GLU A 144 -3.49 -18.88 -17.14
N VAL A 145 -4.12 -19.21 -16.04
CA VAL A 145 -3.95 -20.49 -15.33
C VAL A 145 -5.29 -21.22 -15.37
N ILE A 146 -5.33 -22.34 -16.06
CA ILE A 146 -6.55 -23.12 -16.27
C ILE A 146 -6.42 -24.47 -15.58
N LEU A 147 -7.37 -24.78 -14.72
CA LEU A 147 -7.51 -26.08 -14.07
C LEU A 147 -8.53 -26.91 -14.84
N TYR A 148 -8.09 -28.04 -15.38
CA TYR A 148 -8.96 -29.03 -16.04
C TYR A 148 -9.28 -30.19 -15.11
N ALA A 149 -10.57 -30.57 -15.03
CA ALA A 149 -10.97 -31.81 -14.39
C ALA A 149 -10.58 -33.04 -15.24
N ALA A 150 -10.63 -34.23 -14.66
CA ALA A 150 -10.23 -35.48 -15.32
C ALA A 150 -11.03 -35.81 -16.60
N ASP A 151 -12.22 -35.24 -16.76
CA ASP A 151 -13.05 -35.41 -17.98
C ASP A 151 -12.72 -34.37 -19.06
N GLY A 152 -11.76 -33.50 -18.80
CA GLY A 152 -11.32 -32.42 -19.71
C GLY A 152 -12.16 -31.16 -19.66
N SER A 153 -13.13 -31.06 -18.76
CA SER A 153 -13.89 -29.83 -18.54
C SER A 153 -13.07 -28.83 -17.73
N VAL A 154 -13.26 -27.53 -17.98
CA VAL A 154 -12.67 -26.46 -17.17
C VAL A 154 -13.31 -26.49 -15.78
N ALA A 155 -12.49 -26.59 -14.76
CA ALA A 155 -12.91 -26.61 -13.36
C ALA A 155 -12.76 -25.25 -12.69
N ASP A 156 -11.72 -24.49 -13.04
CA ASP A 156 -11.44 -23.15 -12.54
C ASP A 156 -10.44 -22.43 -13.45
N VAL A 157 -10.45 -21.08 -13.42
CA VAL A 157 -9.58 -20.23 -14.24
C VAL A 157 -9.10 -19.04 -13.43
N LEU A 158 -7.85 -18.63 -13.66
CA LEU A 158 -7.32 -17.34 -13.24
C LEU A 158 -6.70 -16.64 -14.46
N LEU A 159 -7.14 -15.42 -14.76
CA LEU A 159 -6.44 -14.50 -15.65
C LEU A 159 -5.72 -13.43 -14.82
N TYR A 160 -4.47 -13.15 -15.12
CA TYR A 160 -3.68 -12.15 -14.41
C TYR A 160 -2.85 -11.26 -15.33
N GLY A 161 -2.48 -10.08 -14.81
CA GLY A 161 -1.61 -9.12 -15.50
C GLY A 161 -2.22 -8.60 -16.79
N GLY A 162 -1.41 -8.61 -17.84
CA GLY A 162 -1.82 -8.15 -19.17
C GLY A 162 -2.56 -9.18 -20.04
N SER A 163 -3.07 -10.28 -19.46
CA SER A 163 -3.84 -11.26 -20.23
C SER A 163 -5.11 -10.64 -20.80
N ILE A 164 -5.35 -10.91 -22.08
CA ILE A 164 -6.58 -10.55 -22.84
C ILE A 164 -7.31 -11.80 -23.35
N ALA A 165 -6.94 -12.96 -22.83
CA ALA A 165 -7.53 -14.22 -23.22
C ALA A 165 -9.03 -14.24 -22.92
N GLN A 166 -9.78 -14.93 -23.79
CA GLN A 166 -11.20 -15.22 -23.58
C GLN A 166 -11.32 -16.70 -23.26
N VAL A 167 -11.47 -17.01 -21.97
CA VAL A 167 -11.53 -18.38 -21.47
C VAL A 167 -12.88 -18.61 -20.81
N ASP A 168 -13.54 -19.74 -21.13
CA ASP A 168 -14.77 -20.14 -20.44
C ASP A 168 -14.47 -20.34 -18.94
N GLY A 169 -15.24 -19.72 -18.06
CA GLY A 169 -15.00 -19.73 -16.60
C GLY A 169 -14.27 -18.48 -16.10
N TRP A 170 -14.16 -17.41 -16.92
CA TRP A 170 -13.68 -16.11 -16.48
C TRP A 170 -14.50 -14.96 -17.04
N GLN A 171 -14.74 -13.93 -16.21
CA GLN A 171 -15.51 -12.74 -16.56
C GLN A 171 -14.76 -11.45 -16.15
N GLY A 172 -14.73 -10.48 -17.05
CA GLY A 172 -14.17 -9.17 -16.77
C GLY A 172 -12.65 -9.10 -16.97
N ALA A 173 -12.03 -8.11 -16.33
CA ALA A 173 -10.59 -7.87 -16.42
C ALA A 173 -9.77 -8.94 -15.69
N ALA A 174 -8.54 -9.15 -16.12
CA ALA A 174 -7.56 -9.98 -15.42
C ALA A 174 -7.20 -9.36 -14.06
N VAL A 175 -6.74 -10.19 -13.12
CA VAL A 175 -6.24 -9.74 -11.81
C VAL A 175 -5.01 -8.86 -12.01
N SER A 176 -4.95 -7.70 -11.35
CA SER A 176 -3.80 -6.80 -11.44
C SER A 176 -2.51 -7.48 -10.94
N TYR A 177 -1.49 -7.56 -11.81
CA TYR A 177 -0.24 -8.24 -11.53
C TYR A 177 0.89 -7.76 -12.46
N PRO A 178 2.14 -7.63 -12.01
CA PRO A 178 2.56 -7.66 -10.62
C PRO A 178 2.14 -6.36 -9.90
N MET A 179 1.95 -6.44 -8.59
CA MET A 179 1.64 -5.24 -7.79
C MET A 179 2.86 -4.35 -7.68
N SER A 180 2.66 -3.04 -7.87
CA SER A 180 3.71 -2.06 -7.71
C SER A 180 4.15 -1.95 -6.23
N GLY A 181 5.43 -1.64 -6.01
CA GLY A 181 5.97 -1.45 -4.67
C GLY A 181 6.54 -2.71 -4.00
N PHE A 182 6.22 -3.91 -4.47
CA PHE A 182 6.67 -5.17 -3.88
C PHE A 182 7.86 -5.84 -4.59
N GLY A 183 8.31 -5.31 -5.68
CA GLY A 183 9.20 -5.98 -6.62
C GLY A 183 8.39 -6.81 -7.63
N ASN A 184 8.98 -7.13 -8.76
CA ASN A 184 8.24 -7.80 -9.83
C ASN A 184 8.18 -9.32 -9.61
N ALA A 185 9.34 -9.96 -9.38
CA ALA A 185 9.42 -11.40 -9.16
C ALA A 185 8.99 -11.78 -7.73
N GLY A 186 8.49 -13.00 -7.55
CA GLY A 186 8.18 -13.57 -6.25
C GLY A 186 6.80 -13.23 -5.69
N GLN A 187 5.97 -12.49 -6.40
CA GLN A 187 4.61 -12.23 -5.96
C GLN A 187 3.72 -13.45 -6.17
N VAL A 188 2.88 -13.73 -5.18
CA VAL A 188 1.90 -14.83 -5.21
C VAL A 188 0.50 -14.26 -5.24
N LEU A 189 -0.30 -14.73 -6.17
CA LEU A 189 -1.73 -14.44 -6.26
C LEU A 189 -2.48 -15.42 -5.38
N PHE A 190 -3.32 -14.94 -4.48
CA PHE A 190 -4.13 -15.76 -3.59
C PHE A 190 -5.62 -15.52 -3.80
N ARG A 191 -6.41 -16.60 -3.80
CA ARG A 191 -7.86 -16.50 -3.71
C ARG A 191 -8.22 -15.99 -2.30
N LYS A 192 -9.12 -15.00 -2.22
CA LYS A 192 -9.59 -14.44 -0.95
C LYS A 192 -10.23 -15.50 -0.05
N LEU A 193 -10.10 -15.31 1.25
CA LEU A 193 -10.68 -16.21 2.26
C LEU A 193 -11.83 -15.52 3.00
N ASP A 194 -12.84 -16.28 3.37
CA ASP A 194 -13.91 -15.85 4.28
C ASP A 194 -13.38 -15.89 5.74
N GLU A 195 -13.44 -14.79 6.44
CA GLU A 195 -12.84 -14.64 7.77
C GLU A 195 -13.48 -15.53 8.84
N ASN A 196 -14.77 -15.73 8.70
CA ASN A 196 -15.50 -16.49 9.72
C ASN A 196 -15.28 -18.00 9.61
N THR A 197 -14.97 -18.46 8.39
CA THR A 197 -14.87 -19.88 8.07
C THR A 197 -13.48 -20.31 7.64
N GLY A 198 -12.59 -19.35 7.27
CA GLY A 198 -11.29 -19.63 6.65
C GLY A 198 -11.40 -20.31 5.27
N ALA A 199 -12.60 -20.44 4.74
CA ALA A 199 -12.84 -21.06 3.43
C ALA A 199 -12.53 -20.05 2.31
N PRO A 200 -12.11 -20.50 1.12
CA PRO A 200 -11.98 -19.63 -0.04
C PRO A 200 -13.28 -18.88 -0.35
N TRP A 201 -13.13 -17.60 -0.72
CA TRP A 201 -14.24 -16.75 -1.15
C TRP A 201 -15.07 -17.44 -2.24
N PRO A 202 -16.40 -17.23 -2.28
CA PRO A 202 -17.23 -17.79 -3.34
C PRO A 202 -16.70 -17.43 -4.72
N ASP A 203 -16.56 -18.44 -5.56
CA ASP A 203 -16.06 -18.28 -6.91
C ASP A 203 -17.07 -17.52 -7.77
N THR A 204 -16.69 -16.36 -8.28
CA THR A 204 -17.51 -15.53 -9.19
C THR A 204 -16.91 -15.50 -10.59
N ASP A 205 -15.92 -16.31 -10.87
CA ASP A 205 -15.19 -16.36 -12.15
C ASP A 205 -14.58 -14.98 -12.53
N SER A 206 -14.09 -14.22 -11.56
CA SER A 206 -13.60 -12.86 -11.82
C SER A 206 -12.45 -12.42 -10.89
N SER A 207 -11.83 -11.28 -11.22
CA SER A 207 -10.71 -10.74 -10.44
C SER A 207 -11.07 -10.38 -8.99
N VAL A 208 -12.34 -10.12 -8.70
CA VAL A 208 -12.79 -9.80 -7.33
C VAL A 208 -12.59 -10.95 -6.34
N ASP A 209 -12.42 -12.17 -6.80
CA ASP A 209 -12.16 -13.33 -5.95
C ASP A 209 -10.71 -13.40 -5.45
N TRP A 210 -9.83 -12.53 -5.95
CA TRP A 210 -8.40 -12.60 -5.74
C TRP A 210 -7.86 -11.44 -4.92
N ALA A 211 -6.95 -11.72 -4.01
CA ALA A 211 -6.37 -10.71 -3.12
C ALA A 211 -5.53 -9.65 -3.85
N ALA A 212 -5.00 -9.98 -5.03
CA ALA A 212 -4.15 -9.06 -5.79
C ALA A 212 -4.92 -7.96 -6.52
N ASP A 213 -6.24 -8.03 -6.66
CA ASP A 213 -7.02 -6.96 -7.30
C ASP A 213 -7.36 -5.80 -6.36
N GLY A 214 -7.02 -5.91 -5.07
CA GLY A 214 -7.23 -4.84 -4.11
C GLY A 214 -8.66 -4.59 -3.68
N THR A 215 -9.65 -5.28 -4.26
CA THR A 215 -11.05 -5.07 -3.92
C THR A 215 -11.42 -5.70 -2.58
N CYS A 216 -11.02 -5.09 -1.51
CA CYS A 216 -11.65 -5.27 -0.21
C CYS A 216 -13.05 -4.66 -0.18
N GLY A 217 -13.47 -4.01 -1.25
CA GLY A 217 -14.52 -3.00 -1.29
C GLY A 217 -15.96 -3.44 -1.08
N GLN A 218 -16.26 -4.72 -0.93
CA GLN A 218 -17.63 -5.16 -0.58
C GLN A 218 -17.81 -5.43 0.91
N HIS A 219 -16.71 -5.50 1.64
CA HIS A 219 -16.69 -5.70 3.07
C HIS A 219 -15.69 -4.73 3.66
N LEU A 220 -16.15 -3.56 4.07
CA LEU A 220 -15.33 -2.51 4.70
C LEU A 220 -14.49 -3.04 5.87
N TYR A 221 -14.93 -4.13 6.47
CA TYR A 221 -14.30 -4.77 7.63
C TYR A 221 -14.17 -6.27 7.43
N GLY A 222 -14.36 -6.73 6.24
CA GLY A 222 -14.27 -8.15 5.96
C GLY A 222 -12.84 -8.60 5.72
N PRO A 223 -12.60 -9.85 5.88
CA PRO A 223 -11.36 -10.58 5.73
C PRO A 223 -10.80 -10.56 4.32
N VAL A 224 -11.52 -9.95 3.43
CA VAL A 224 -11.12 -9.85 2.04
C VAL A 224 -9.74 -9.22 1.90
N CYS A 225 -9.42 -8.25 2.78
CA CYS A 225 -8.07 -7.71 2.88
C CYS A 225 -7.11 -8.66 3.60
N GLU A 226 -7.60 -9.47 4.50
CA GLU A 226 -6.83 -10.51 5.18
C GLU A 226 -6.65 -11.75 4.32
N GLY A 227 -7.55 -11.98 3.36
CA GLY A 227 -7.47 -13.07 2.41
C GLY A 227 -6.22 -13.08 1.54
N ASP A 228 -5.44 -12.00 1.57
CA ASP A 228 -4.09 -11.99 1.01
C ASP A 228 -3.05 -12.56 1.97
N LEU A 229 -3.41 -13.63 2.66
CA LEU A 229 -2.60 -14.34 3.63
C LEU A 229 -2.01 -13.42 4.68
N PHE A 230 -2.92 -12.81 5.44
CA PHE A 230 -2.48 -11.95 6.54
C PHE A 230 -1.60 -10.80 6.03
N GLY A 231 -1.96 -10.30 4.86
CA GLY A 231 -1.25 -9.22 4.20
C GLY A 231 -0.05 -9.62 3.36
N LYS A 232 0.26 -10.90 3.22
CA LYS A 232 1.43 -11.35 2.47
C LYS A 232 1.07 -11.70 1.03
N ARG A 233 1.57 -10.90 0.08
CA ARG A 233 1.42 -11.13 -1.37
C ARG A 233 2.73 -11.44 -2.07
N VAL A 234 3.84 -11.44 -1.33
CA VAL A 234 5.18 -11.63 -1.88
C VAL A 234 5.85 -12.78 -1.18
N VAL A 235 6.43 -13.68 -1.95
CA VAL A 235 7.31 -14.74 -1.46
C VAL A 235 8.74 -14.24 -1.50
N TYR A 236 9.45 -14.43 -0.39
CA TYR A 236 10.87 -14.19 -0.31
C TYR A 236 11.60 -15.46 0.10
N PRO A 237 12.81 -15.71 -0.39
CA PRO A 237 13.62 -16.86 0.02
C PRO A 237 13.77 -16.90 1.54
N GLY A 238 13.53 -18.08 2.13
CA GLY A 238 13.59 -18.26 3.58
C GLY A 238 12.38 -17.74 4.36
N TRP A 239 11.33 -17.27 3.69
CA TRP A 239 10.05 -16.99 4.34
C TRP A 239 9.47 -18.27 4.94
N ASP A 240 9.09 -18.22 6.20
CA ASP A 240 8.42 -19.34 6.88
C ASP A 240 6.89 -19.13 6.88
N TRP A 241 6.19 -19.86 6.03
CA TRP A 241 4.73 -19.83 5.92
C TRP A 241 4.01 -20.28 7.20
N GLY A 242 4.72 -20.99 8.10
CA GLY A 242 4.20 -21.36 9.42
C GLY A 242 4.26 -20.23 10.45
N LEU A 243 4.78 -19.08 10.08
CA LEU A 243 4.92 -17.92 10.97
C LEU A 243 3.73 -16.96 10.95
N VAL A 244 2.73 -17.23 10.18
CA VAL A 244 1.45 -16.54 10.33
C VAL A 244 0.84 -17.00 11.64
N THR A 245 1.09 -16.24 12.67
CA THR A 245 0.70 -16.55 14.05
C THR A 245 -0.30 -15.53 14.54
N ASP A 246 -1.05 -15.90 15.55
CA ASP A 246 -1.87 -14.96 16.29
C ASP A 246 -1.01 -13.83 16.88
N THR A 247 -1.59 -12.66 17.07
CA THR A 247 -0.96 -11.56 17.79
C THR A 247 -0.55 -12.04 19.19
N LEU A 248 0.68 -11.77 19.61
CA LEU A 248 1.10 -12.07 20.96
C LEU A 248 0.39 -11.12 21.93
N GLU A 249 -0.55 -11.66 22.69
CA GLU A 249 -1.28 -10.96 23.73
C GLU A 249 -0.78 -11.41 25.12
N VAL A 250 -0.38 -10.46 25.96
CA VAL A 250 0.04 -10.73 27.34
C VAL A 250 -0.80 -9.92 28.31
N ARG A 251 -1.46 -10.64 29.22
CA ARG A 251 -2.25 -10.06 30.32
C ARG A 251 -1.49 -10.25 31.63
N ALA A 252 -0.50 -9.38 31.84
CA ALA A 252 0.34 -9.38 33.03
C ALA A 252 0.67 -7.95 33.45
N SER A 253 0.97 -7.75 34.73
CA SER A 253 1.44 -6.45 35.19
C SER A 253 2.91 -6.28 34.88
N SER A 254 3.25 -5.20 34.18
CA SER A 254 4.60 -4.81 33.83
C SER A 254 4.78 -3.29 33.93
N LEU A 255 6.01 -2.82 33.78
CA LEU A 255 6.33 -1.40 33.75
C LEU A 255 6.71 -0.94 32.34
N LEU A 256 6.32 0.28 32.03
CA LEU A 256 6.60 0.94 30.77
C LEU A 256 7.30 2.28 31.02
N THR A 257 8.49 2.45 30.46
CA THR A 257 9.15 3.77 30.37
C THR A 257 8.89 4.37 29.01
N ILE A 258 8.58 5.66 28.97
CA ILE A 258 8.22 6.39 27.75
C ILE A 258 9.25 7.49 27.49
N GLY A 259 9.84 7.48 26.30
CA GLY A 259 10.69 8.55 25.78
C GLY A 259 9.98 9.28 24.63
N ILE A 260 10.07 10.59 24.61
CA ILE A 260 9.51 11.46 23.56
C ILE A 260 10.64 12.06 22.74
N ALA A 261 10.59 11.86 21.44
CA ALA A 261 11.50 12.52 20.50
C ALA A 261 10.91 13.89 20.08
N PRO A 262 11.75 14.93 19.91
CA PRO A 262 13.20 14.99 20.14
C PRO A 262 13.59 15.36 21.58
N ASP A 263 12.65 15.32 22.53
CA ASP A 263 12.78 15.88 23.88
C ASP A 263 13.73 15.08 24.77
N ASN A 264 13.39 13.82 25.09
CA ASN A 264 14.13 12.96 26.00
C ASN A 264 14.31 11.50 25.51
N ALA A 265 13.93 11.19 24.25
CA ALA A 265 14.07 9.84 23.73
C ALA A 265 15.53 9.37 23.75
N TYR A 266 16.49 10.27 23.47
CA TYR A 266 17.91 9.95 23.57
C TYR A 266 18.29 9.49 24.98
N ASP A 267 17.89 10.25 26.02
CA ASP A 267 18.22 9.96 27.41
C ASP A 267 17.65 8.60 27.87
N VAL A 268 16.44 8.26 27.40
CA VAL A 268 15.80 6.97 27.70
C VAL A 268 16.60 5.83 27.07
N VAL A 269 16.99 5.97 25.79
CA VAL A 269 17.80 4.96 25.07
C VAL A 269 19.22 4.88 25.64
N GLU A 270 19.86 6.01 25.92
CA GLU A 270 21.18 6.06 26.55
C GLU A 270 21.20 5.32 27.91
N ASN A 271 20.23 5.62 28.79
CA ASN A 271 20.10 4.97 30.08
C ASN A 271 19.90 3.45 29.94
N LEU A 272 19.06 3.02 29.01
CA LEU A 272 18.82 1.61 28.73
C LEU A 272 20.09 0.90 28.28
N LEU A 273 20.75 1.42 27.24
CA LEU A 273 21.96 0.80 26.67
C LEU A 273 23.14 0.86 27.62
N SER A 274 23.34 1.98 28.34
CA SER A 274 24.42 2.15 29.34
C SER A 274 24.26 1.23 30.56
N GLY A 275 23.01 0.82 30.85
CA GLY A 275 22.68 -0.12 31.90
C GLY A 275 22.93 -1.60 31.57
N ALA A 276 23.25 -1.93 30.32
CA ALA A 276 23.45 -3.31 29.88
C ALA A 276 24.62 -3.98 30.57
N ASN A 277 24.46 -5.26 30.95
CA ASN A 277 25.51 -6.05 31.63
C ASN A 277 25.91 -7.31 30.88
N ASP A 278 24.96 -7.89 30.10
CA ASP A 278 25.15 -9.19 29.46
C ASP A 278 25.08 -9.11 27.94
N GLU A 279 23.95 -8.57 27.41
CA GLU A 279 23.65 -8.60 25.98
C GLU A 279 22.84 -7.37 25.49
N ILE A 280 23.17 -6.89 24.30
CA ILE A 280 22.36 -5.91 23.56
C ILE A 280 22.09 -6.48 22.16
N LEU A 281 20.81 -6.62 21.80
CA LEU A 281 20.33 -6.94 20.46
C LEU A 281 19.59 -5.74 19.88
N ILE A 282 19.96 -5.31 18.69
CA ILE A 282 19.35 -4.18 18.00
C ILE A 282 18.92 -4.62 16.61
N GLU A 283 17.65 -4.40 16.29
CA GLU A 283 17.17 -4.47 14.93
C GLU A 283 16.57 -3.12 14.55
N ALA A 284 17.16 -2.46 13.55
CA ALA A 284 16.80 -1.11 13.19
C ALA A 284 16.99 -0.84 11.69
N TYR A 285 16.17 0.08 11.15
CA TYR A 285 16.34 0.55 9.78
C TYR A 285 17.70 1.21 9.56
N SER A 286 18.14 2.06 10.50
CA SER A 286 19.46 2.70 10.45
C SER A 286 20.01 3.01 11.84
N LEU A 287 21.33 3.03 11.94
CA LEU A 287 22.07 3.49 13.13
C LEU A 287 23.04 4.60 12.71
N GLU A 288 22.59 5.85 12.81
CA GLU A 288 23.29 7.04 12.36
C GLU A 288 23.96 7.83 13.52
N SER A 289 23.54 7.55 14.77
CA SER A 289 24.07 8.25 15.94
C SER A 289 25.45 7.75 16.33
N VAL A 290 26.45 8.62 16.24
CA VAL A 290 27.80 8.33 16.79
C VAL A 290 27.78 8.21 18.30
N TRP A 291 26.87 8.90 18.98
CA TRP A 291 26.78 8.87 20.45
C TRP A 291 26.23 7.52 20.94
N LEU A 292 25.18 7.01 20.34
CA LEU A 292 24.70 5.66 20.66
C LEU A 292 25.76 4.61 20.31
N THR A 293 26.47 4.76 19.20
CA THR A 293 27.58 3.88 18.82
C THR A 293 28.69 3.90 19.86
N GLN A 294 29.02 5.06 20.44
CA GLN A 294 30.03 5.14 21.52
C GLN A 294 29.58 4.39 22.78
N ILE A 295 28.29 4.45 23.14
CA ILE A 295 27.75 3.67 24.26
C ILE A 295 27.93 2.17 23.98
N LEU A 296 27.51 1.71 22.78
CA LEU A 296 27.64 0.30 22.39
C LEU A 296 29.10 -0.17 22.47
N THR A 297 30.06 0.60 21.94
CA THR A 297 31.46 0.27 21.98
C THR A 297 32.02 0.25 23.42
N GLN A 298 31.57 1.15 24.31
CA GLN A 298 31.89 1.14 25.73
C GLN A 298 31.33 -0.11 26.43
N ARG A 299 30.11 -0.53 26.09
CA ARG A 299 29.53 -1.77 26.64
C ARG A 299 30.30 -3.01 26.18
N ILE A 300 30.69 -3.09 24.90
CA ILE A 300 31.55 -4.16 24.38
C ILE A 300 32.85 -4.22 25.12
N ALA A 301 33.49 -3.07 25.39
CA ALA A 301 34.77 -3.00 26.08
C ALA A 301 34.71 -3.53 27.53
N VAL A 302 33.56 -3.60 28.16
CA VAL A 302 33.36 -4.20 29.50
C VAL A 302 32.74 -5.60 29.42
N GLY A 303 32.64 -6.20 28.24
CA GLY A 303 32.27 -7.61 28.04
C GLY A 303 30.80 -7.86 27.65
N VAL A 304 30.01 -6.82 27.41
CA VAL A 304 28.61 -6.97 26.91
C VAL A 304 28.63 -7.46 25.47
N ALA A 305 27.87 -8.50 25.16
CA ALA A 305 27.66 -8.98 23.78
C ALA A 305 26.74 -8.02 23.03
N VAL A 306 27.16 -7.50 21.88
CA VAL A 306 26.36 -6.59 21.05
C VAL A 306 26.18 -7.16 19.65
N THR A 307 24.93 -7.37 19.25
CA THR A 307 24.56 -7.79 17.89
C THR A 307 23.54 -6.81 17.30
N VAL A 308 23.80 -6.36 16.08
CA VAL A 308 22.99 -5.37 15.37
C VAL A 308 22.63 -5.91 13.99
N LEU A 309 21.34 -5.87 13.64
CA LEU A 309 20.80 -6.11 12.30
C LEU A 309 20.23 -4.81 11.74
N LEU A 310 20.69 -4.39 10.57
CA LEU A 310 20.28 -3.15 9.91
C LEU A 310 19.72 -3.41 8.50
N GLU A 311 18.94 -2.45 8.00
CA GLU A 311 18.56 -2.41 6.58
C GLU A 311 19.79 -2.27 5.69
N GLY A 312 19.87 -3.10 4.65
CA GLY A 312 21.03 -3.14 3.74
C GLY A 312 20.90 -2.30 2.48
N GLY A 313 19.67 -1.82 2.15
CA GLY A 313 19.40 -1.06 0.93
C GLY A 313 19.75 0.43 1.02
N ALA A 314 19.56 1.04 2.18
CA ALA A 314 19.67 2.49 2.41
C ALA A 314 20.69 2.83 3.51
N ILE A 315 21.95 2.44 3.34
CA ILE A 315 23.00 2.70 4.33
C ILE A 315 23.80 3.93 3.93
N SER A 316 23.90 4.90 4.85
CA SER A 316 24.82 6.01 4.71
C SER A 316 26.27 5.63 5.06
N GLU A 317 27.24 6.42 4.60
CA GLU A 317 28.64 6.24 5.01
C GLU A 317 28.82 6.41 6.52
N GLN A 318 27.99 7.25 7.18
CA GLN A 318 27.97 7.39 8.63
C GLN A 318 27.49 6.09 9.31
N GLY A 319 26.44 5.46 8.79
CA GLY A 319 25.95 4.18 9.28
C GLY A 319 26.97 3.06 9.11
N LEU A 320 27.67 3.02 7.97
CA LEU A 320 28.79 2.10 7.74
C LEU A 320 29.94 2.34 8.72
N TRP A 321 30.28 3.60 9.00
CA TRP A 321 31.33 3.93 9.99
C TRP A 321 30.91 3.49 11.39
N ASN A 322 29.68 3.72 11.79
CA ASN A 322 29.14 3.26 13.07
C ASN A 322 29.23 1.73 13.20
N GLY A 323 28.86 1.00 12.13
CA GLY A 323 29.02 -0.45 12.06
C GLY A 323 30.47 -0.90 12.21
N ASP A 324 31.43 -0.21 11.53
CA ASP A 324 32.87 -0.46 11.64
C ASP A 324 33.38 -0.31 13.10
N GLN A 325 32.92 0.74 13.80
CA GLN A 325 33.34 0.95 15.21
C GLN A 325 32.85 -0.18 16.11
N ILE A 326 31.60 -0.63 15.94
CA ILE A 326 31.04 -1.76 16.70
C ILE A 326 31.82 -3.03 16.43
N VAL A 327 32.12 -3.36 15.18
CA VAL A 327 32.87 -4.57 14.79
C VAL A 327 34.31 -4.51 15.31
N ARG A 328 34.99 -3.36 15.19
CA ARG A 328 36.35 -3.16 15.75
C ARG A 328 36.38 -3.29 17.27
N ALA A 329 35.32 -2.93 17.96
CA ALA A 329 35.22 -3.12 19.40
C ALA A 329 34.96 -4.59 19.80
N GLY A 330 34.58 -5.46 18.89
CA GLY A 330 34.29 -6.88 19.11
C GLY A 330 32.78 -7.23 19.07
N GLY A 331 31.91 -6.31 18.68
CA GLY A 331 30.50 -6.57 18.42
C GLY A 331 30.25 -7.17 17.03
N VAL A 332 29.02 -7.47 16.73
CA VAL A 332 28.59 -8.05 15.45
C VAL A 332 27.58 -7.15 14.77
N VAL A 333 27.75 -6.88 13.48
CA VAL A 333 26.81 -6.11 12.67
C VAL A 333 26.46 -6.90 11.43
N TYR A 334 25.17 -7.07 11.20
CA TYR A 334 24.59 -7.68 10.01
C TYR A 334 23.75 -6.67 9.26
N TYR A 335 23.61 -6.94 7.96
CA TYR A 335 22.73 -6.19 7.07
C TYR A 335 21.75 -7.13 6.38
N MET A 336 20.50 -6.74 6.31
CA MET A 336 19.53 -7.40 5.45
C MET A 336 19.81 -6.99 4.00
N HIS A 337 20.22 -7.95 3.20
CA HIS A 337 20.77 -7.73 1.87
C HIS A 337 19.79 -8.13 0.79
N ASN A 338 19.68 -7.31 -0.23
CA ASN A 338 18.92 -7.62 -1.42
C ASN A 338 19.77 -7.33 -2.65
N ASP A 339 20.11 -8.37 -3.41
CA ASP A 339 20.86 -8.29 -4.68
C ASP A 339 20.33 -9.33 -5.68
N PRO A 340 19.21 -9.03 -6.36
CA PRO A 340 18.62 -9.93 -7.34
C PRO A 340 19.60 -10.32 -8.45
N GLY A 341 20.55 -9.42 -8.80
CA GLY A 341 21.60 -9.71 -9.79
C GLY A 341 22.58 -10.81 -9.36
N ALA A 342 22.75 -11.01 -8.04
CA ALA A 342 23.53 -12.11 -7.47
C ALA A 342 22.63 -13.29 -7.02
N GLY A 343 21.34 -13.26 -7.28
CA GLY A 343 20.36 -14.27 -6.86
C GLY A 343 20.04 -14.22 -5.37
N VAL A 344 20.30 -13.09 -4.70
CA VAL A 344 19.96 -12.90 -3.29
C VAL A 344 18.76 -11.98 -3.20
N TYR A 345 17.65 -12.50 -2.69
CA TYR A 345 16.41 -11.76 -2.49
C TYR A 345 16.18 -11.53 -1.00
N GLY A 346 15.90 -10.27 -0.63
CA GLY A 346 15.54 -9.94 0.74
C GLY A 346 14.17 -10.52 1.12
N ARG A 347 14.07 -11.15 2.28
CA ARG A 347 12.80 -11.69 2.82
C ARG A 347 11.75 -10.61 3.08
N TYR A 348 12.18 -9.40 3.29
CA TYR A 348 11.33 -8.23 3.47
C TYR A 348 11.70 -7.17 2.45
N ARG A 349 10.73 -6.35 2.06
CA ARG A 349 10.99 -5.19 1.18
C ARG A 349 11.99 -4.25 1.82
N ASN A 350 11.82 -3.99 3.13
CA ASN A 350 12.78 -3.30 3.97
C ASN A 350 12.75 -3.90 5.37
N GLN A 351 13.90 -3.99 5.99
CA GLN A 351 13.97 -4.12 7.44
C GLN A 351 13.68 -2.73 8.03
N HIS A 352 12.48 -2.50 8.52
CA HIS A 352 12.05 -1.18 8.98
C HIS A 352 11.59 -1.18 10.44
N ALA A 353 11.67 -2.30 11.14
CA ALA A 353 11.50 -2.36 12.59
C ALA A 353 12.56 -1.52 13.31
N LYS A 354 12.27 -1.05 14.50
CA LYS A 354 13.14 -0.24 15.32
C LYS A 354 12.99 -0.66 16.76
N TYR A 355 13.75 -1.69 17.14
CA TYR A 355 13.71 -2.17 18.52
C TYR A 355 15.07 -2.58 19.06
N MET A 356 15.16 -2.63 20.37
CA MET A 356 16.35 -3.01 21.13
C MET A 356 15.94 -3.95 22.25
N ILE A 357 16.73 -4.99 22.47
CA ILE A 357 16.56 -5.90 23.61
C ILE A 357 17.85 -5.82 24.44
N VAL A 358 17.71 -5.58 25.74
CA VAL A 358 18.84 -5.45 26.66
C VAL A 358 18.72 -6.49 27.75
N ASP A 359 19.82 -7.27 27.95
CA ASP A 359 19.97 -8.29 28.98
C ASP A 359 18.84 -9.35 29.02
N ARG A 360 18.09 -9.50 27.93
CA ARG A 360 16.88 -10.32 27.86
C ARG A 360 15.84 -9.98 28.93
N LYS A 361 15.81 -8.72 29.32
CA LYS A 361 14.94 -8.16 30.38
C LYS A 361 14.14 -6.98 29.93
N TRP A 362 14.66 -6.23 28.96
CA TRP A 362 14.04 -4.99 28.49
C TRP A 362 13.85 -5.03 27.00
N LEU A 363 12.67 -4.66 26.55
CA LEU A 363 12.32 -4.46 25.14
C LEU A 363 12.03 -2.99 24.91
N ALA A 364 12.82 -2.31 24.09
CA ALA A 364 12.51 -0.98 23.60
C ALA A 364 11.97 -1.04 22.18
N VAL A 365 10.84 -0.37 21.92
CA VAL A 365 10.26 -0.20 20.59
C VAL A 365 10.20 1.28 20.28
N SER A 366 10.64 1.68 19.07
CA SER A 366 10.74 3.09 18.70
C SER A 366 10.00 3.38 17.39
N THR A 367 9.41 4.57 17.32
CA THR A 367 8.94 5.11 16.06
C THR A 367 10.07 5.74 15.24
N GLU A 368 11.17 6.10 15.92
CA GLU A 368 12.33 6.80 15.38
C GLU A 368 13.46 5.87 14.98
N ASN A 369 14.20 6.27 13.94
CA ASN A 369 15.50 5.67 13.65
C ASN A 369 16.54 6.05 14.71
N LEU A 370 17.61 5.24 14.85
CA LEU A 370 18.69 5.50 15.81
C LEU A 370 19.66 6.57 15.28
N GLY A 371 19.16 7.79 15.15
CA GLY A 371 19.87 8.93 14.59
C GLY A 371 19.56 10.26 15.26
N ASN A 372 20.43 11.26 15.05
CA ASN A 372 20.30 12.57 15.68
C ASN A 372 19.08 13.38 15.23
N ARG A 373 18.36 12.93 14.21
CA ARG A 373 17.12 13.60 13.77
C ARG A 373 15.99 13.38 14.77
N GLY A 374 15.77 12.13 15.22
CA GLY A 374 14.77 11.80 16.22
C GLY A 374 15.32 11.86 17.66
N MET A 375 16.62 11.59 17.83
CA MET A 375 17.28 11.50 19.12
C MET A 375 18.48 12.46 19.21
N PRO A 376 18.27 13.79 19.13
CA PRO A 376 19.34 14.78 19.27
C PRO A 376 19.89 14.84 20.70
N VAL A 377 21.23 15.03 20.81
CA VAL A 377 22.02 15.06 22.04
C VAL A 377 22.33 16.50 22.50
N ASP A 378 21.62 17.45 21.99
CA ASP A 378 21.83 18.88 22.25
C ASP A 378 21.28 19.33 23.61
N ASP A 379 21.68 20.52 24.03
CA ASP A 379 21.12 21.20 25.20
C ASP A 379 19.69 21.67 24.91
N LYS A 380 18.71 21.02 25.54
CA LYS A 380 17.26 21.31 25.37
C LYS A 380 16.84 22.67 25.95
N THR A 381 17.67 23.27 26.82
CA THR A 381 17.30 24.53 27.51
C THR A 381 17.32 25.76 26.61
N ASN A 382 18.03 25.68 25.48
CA ASN A 382 18.14 26.77 24.52
C ASN A 382 17.26 26.56 23.27
N GLY A 383 16.35 25.57 23.33
CA GLY A 383 15.53 25.14 22.20
C GLY A 383 16.20 24.07 21.36
N THR A 384 15.35 23.24 20.72
CA THR A 384 15.80 22.10 19.92
C THR A 384 14.96 21.97 18.64
N ALA A 385 15.37 21.06 17.75
CA ALA A 385 14.57 20.59 16.63
C ALA A 385 14.89 19.13 16.35
N GLY A 386 13.87 18.37 16.02
CA GLY A 386 14.00 16.94 15.67
C GLY A 386 12.64 16.41 15.25
N SER A 387 12.60 15.21 14.70
CA SER A 387 11.31 14.60 14.38
C SER A 387 10.56 14.20 15.64
N ARG A 388 9.24 14.40 15.64
CA ARG A 388 8.36 13.90 16.69
C ARG A 388 8.24 12.40 16.61
N GLY A 389 8.49 11.72 17.73
CA GLY A 389 8.37 10.27 17.85
C GLY A 389 8.29 9.83 19.31
N VAL A 390 8.16 8.50 19.48
CA VAL A 390 8.00 7.85 20.79
C VAL A 390 8.91 6.63 20.88
N VAL A 391 9.48 6.42 22.06
CA VAL A 391 10.18 5.19 22.46
C VAL A 391 9.44 4.61 23.66
N LEU A 392 9.05 3.35 23.58
CA LEU A 392 8.46 2.57 24.67
C LEU A 392 9.48 1.52 25.14
N VAL A 393 9.76 1.47 26.43
CA VAL A 393 10.62 0.44 27.02
C VAL A 393 9.82 -0.37 28.04
N SER A 394 9.63 -1.65 27.76
CA SER A 394 8.86 -2.59 28.60
C SER A 394 9.78 -3.63 29.25
N ASP A 395 9.43 -4.04 30.47
CA ASP A 395 10.07 -5.14 31.20
C ASP A 395 9.22 -6.44 31.19
N GLU A 396 8.21 -6.52 30.33
CA GLU A 396 7.32 -7.67 30.26
C GLU A 396 8.06 -8.92 29.73
N PRO A 397 8.23 -9.97 30.55
CA PRO A 397 9.19 -11.03 30.25
C PRO A 397 8.77 -11.96 29.10
N VAL A 398 7.47 -12.16 28.84
CA VAL A 398 6.98 -13.01 27.73
C VAL A 398 7.24 -12.32 26.42
N SER A 399 6.93 -11.03 26.31
CA SER A 399 7.20 -10.20 25.13
C SER A 399 8.70 -10.10 24.85
N VAL A 400 9.50 -9.91 25.88
CA VAL A 400 10.99 -9.89 25.74
C VAL A 400 11.49 -11.23 25.21
N ALA A 401 11.03 -12.36 25.77
CA ALA A 401 11.45 -13.68 25.32
C ALA A 401 11.02 -13.99 23.88
N TYR A 402 9.82 -13.59 23.52
CA TYR A 402 9.31 -13.70 22.15
C TYR A 402 10.18 -12.89 21.18
N MET A 403 10.50 -11.65 21.53
CA MET A 403 11.32 -10.76 20.70
C MET A 403 12.77 -11.22 20.56
N VAL A 404 13.33 -11.87 21.58
CA VAL A 404 14.65 -12.52 21.46
C VAL A 404 14.58 -13.66 20.42
N ALA A 405 13.53 -14.46 20.43
CA ALA A 405 13.34 -15.51 19.44
C ALA A 405 13.13 -14.95 18.02
N LEU A 406 12.32 -13.88 17.89
CA LEU A 406 12.11 -13.18 16.62
C LEU A 406 13.41 -12.58 16.06
N PHE A 407 14.19 -11.89 16.91
CA PHE A 407 15.47 -11.33 16.51
C PHE A 407 16.41 -12.39 15.91
N TRP A 408 16.62 -13.52 16.61
CA TRP A 408 17.52 -14.57 16.13
C TRP A 408 16.97 -15.30 14.90
N ARG A 409 15.66 -15.39 14.76
CA ARG A 409 15.03 -15.87 13.52
C ARG A 409 15.29 -14.93 12.34
N ASP A 410 15.19 -13.63 12.54
CA ASP A 410 15.46 -12.65 11.48
C ASP A 410 16.97 -12.50 11.19
N CYS A 411 17.83 -12.66 12.19
CA CYS A 411 19.26 -12.35 12.15
C CYS A 411 20.18 -13.58 11.97
N ASP A 412 19.68 -14.78 11.69
CA ASP A 412 20.54 -15.97 11.57
C ASP A 412 21.14 -16.12 10.15
N PRO A 413 22.42 -15.77 9.92
CA PRO A 413 23.05 -15.91 8.61
C PRO A 413 23.29 -17.38 8.20
N GLY A 414 23.16 -18.32 9.13
CA GLY A 414 23.22 -19.75 8.83
C GLY A 414 21.94 -20.28 8.20
N GLN A 415 20.83 -19.60 8.41
CA GLN A 415 19.53 -19.95 7.83
C GLN A 415 19.13 -19.04 6.66
N HIS A 416 19.63 -17.81 6.63
CA HIS A 416 19.18 -16.77 5.70
C HIS A 416 20.32 -16.17 4.89
N VAL A 417 20.27 -16.38 3.58
CA VAL A 417 21.27 -15.88 2.63
C VAL A 417 21.23 -14.34 2.48
N ASP A 418 20.13 -13.72 2.85
CA ASP A 418 19.92 -12.27 2.84
C ASP A 418 20.45 -11.58 4.11
N VAL A 419 21.02 -12.31 5.06
CA VAL A 419 21.69 -11.75 6.24
C VAL A 419 23.20 -11.84 6.07
N VAL A 420 23.82 -10.70 5.84
CA VAL A 420 25.26 -10.65 5.55
C VAL A 420 26.01 -9.82 6.60
N PRO A 421 27.20 -10.28 7.08
CA PRO A 421 27.96 -9.54 8.06
C PRO A 421 28.65 -8.31 7.45
N TYR A 422 28.90 -7.29 8.29
CA TYR A 422 29.75 -6.15 7.95
C TYR A 422 31.08 -6.62 7.38
N GLY A 423 31.56 -6.00 6.31
CA GLY A 423 32.84 -6.31 5.68
C GLY A 423 32.82 -7.51 4.73
N SER A 424 31.72 -8.27 4.63
CA SER A 424 31.63 -9.40 3.69
C SER A 424 31.48 -8.95 2.23
N LEU A 425 30.84 -7.80 2.02
CA LEU A 425 30.66 -7.17 0.71
C LEU A 425 31.20 -5.75 0.74
N SER A 426 31.75 -5.28 -0.36
CA SER A 426 32.33 -3.92 -0.47
C SER A 426 31.33 -2.81 -0.15
N ARG A 427 30.05 -3.01 -0.48
CA ARG A 427 28.96 -2.05 -0.16
C ARG A 427 28.69 -1.95 1.35
N TYR A 428 29.11 -2.92 2.14
CA TYR A 428 28.99 -2.95 3.61
C TYR A 428 30.33 -2.74 4.29
N THR A 429 31.12 -1.88 3.73
CA THR A 429 32.43 -1.48 4.27
C THR A 429 32.55 0.03 4.20
N VAL A 430 32.94 0.67 5.29
CA VAL A 430 33.16 2.12 5.31
C VAL A 430 34.26 2.52 4.34
N PRO A 431 34.07 3.55 3.47
CA PRO A 431 35.13 4.04 2.60
C PRO A 431 36.33 4.58 3.40
N ILE A 432 37.55 4.27 2.96
CA ILE A 432 38.80 4.71 3.65
C ILE A 432 38.88 6.25 3.74
N THR A 433 38.27 6.94 2.82
CA THR A 433 38.24 8.41 2.74
C THR A 433 37.18 9.06 3.59
N TYR A 434 36.26 8.26 4.19
CA TYR A 434 35.17 8.78 4.98
C TYR A 434 35.65 9.40 6.29
N THR A 435 35.14 10.59 6.60
CA THR A 435 35.37 11.27 7.89
C THR A 435 34.03 11.36 8.65
N PRO A 436 33.94 10.79 9.87
CA PRO A 436 32.69 10.77 10.62
C PRO A 436 32.23 12.16 11.04
N VAL A 437 30.92 12.37 11.04
CA VAL A 437 30.29 13.61 11.48
C VAL A 437 29.77 13.44 12.92
N TYR A 438 30.31 14.22 13.82
CA TYR A 438 29.89 14.26 15.24
C TYR A 438 28.82 15.33 15.46
N SER A 439 27.65 15.11 14.89
CA SER A 439 26.51 16.02 15.08
C SER A 439 25.79 15.69 16.40
N THR A 440 25.41 16.72 17.16
CA THR A 440 24.51 16.56 18.31
C THR A 440 23.04 16.59 17.89
N GLY A 441 22.75 17.02 16.67
CA GLY A 441 21.38 17.32 16.24
C GLY A 441 20.82 18.55 16.94
N GLY A 442 19.54 18.82 16.80
CA GLY A 442 18.79 19.87 17.52
C GLY A 442 19.47 21.26 17.56
N GLY A 443 19.28 21.93 18.65
CA GLY A 443 20.00 23.17 19.04
C GLY A 443 19.52 24.47 18.41
N GLY A 444 19.28 25.52 19.25
CA GLY A 444 19.05 26.90 18.78
C GLY A 444 17.73 27.18 18.05
N TYR A 445 16.74 26.31 18.15
CA TYR A 445 15.44 26.43 17.50
C TYR A 445 14.33 26.86 18.48
N SER A 446 13.15 27.17 17.96
CA SER A 446 12.04 27.71 18.75
C SER A 446 11.24 26.64 19.50
N TYR A 447 11.44 25.36 19.21
CA TYR A 447 10.79 24.29 19.96
C TYR A 447 11.51 24.05 21.28
N MET A 448 10.81 24.17 22.40
CA MET A 448 11.38 24.25 23.75
C MET A 448 11.33 22.92 24.52
N ALA A 449 11.10 21.80 23.83
CA ALA A 449 11.11 20.44 24.37
C ALA A 449 10.32 20.29 25.69
N PRO A 450 9.00 20.51 25.71
CA PRO A 450 8.19 20.52 26.94
C PRO A 450 8.13 19.14 27.62
N PHE A 451 8.48 18.07 26.91
CA PHE A 451 8.49 16.69 27.41
C PHE A 451 9.90 16.21 27.80
N SER A 452 10.88 17.12 28.00
CA SER A 452 12.22 16.76 28.42
C SER A 452 12.31 16.05 29.77
N PRO A 453 11.48 16.36 30.79
CA PRO A 453 11.50 15.58 32.03
C PRO A 453 11.09 14.13 31.79
N THR A 454 11.88 13.18 32.24
CA THR A 454 11.55 11.75 32.13
C THR A 454 10.32 11.44 32.98
N LEU A 455 9.31 10.81 32.35
CA LEU A 455 8.16 10.29 33.07
C LEU A 455 8.60 9.08 33.91
N PRO A 456 8.20 8.98 35.20
CA PRO A 456 8.36 7.76 35.98
C PRO A 456 7.69 6.56 35.22
N ALA A 457 8.27 5.38 35.37
CA ALA A 457 7.70 4.19 34.75
C ALA A 457 6.24 3.99 35.16
N VAL A 458 5.37 3.73 34.19
CA VAL A 458 3.93 3.55 34.38
C VAL A 458 3.53 2.08 34.30
N ALA A 459 2.45 1.72 34.98
CA ALA A 459 1.95 0.35 34.97
C ALA A 459 1.19 0.02 33.68
N VAL A 460 1.43 -1.19 33.17
CA VAL A 460 0.72 -1.79 32.03
C VAL A 460 0.07 -3.07 32.52
N THR A 461 -1.17 -3.33 32.14
CA THR A 461 -1.92 -4.54 32.52
C THR A 461 -2.17 -5.47 31.35
N HIS A 462 -2.00 -5.00 30.14
CA HIS A 462 -2.20 -5.72 28.91
C HIS A 462 -1.24 -5.17 27.84
N LEU A 463 -0.57 -6.05 27.14
CA LEU A 463 0.34 -5.73 26.06
C LEU A 463 0.09 -6.68 24.90
N GLU A 464 -0.04 -6.11 23.72
CA GLU A 464 -0.07 -6.81 22.44
C GLU A 464 1.17 -6.43 21.64
N LEU A 465 1.78 -7.42 21.02
CA LEU A 465 2.95 -7.23 20.18
C LEU A 465 2.55 -7.60 18.74
N LEU A 466 2.60 -6.60 17.88
CA LEU A 466 2.25 -6.72 16.46
C LEU A 466 3.51 -6.59 15.61
N HIS A 467 3.63 -7.46 14.65
CA HIS A 467 4.72 -7.38 13.67
C HIS A 467 4.19 -7.54 12.25
N ALA A 468 4.73 -6.77 11.33
CA ALA A 468 4.46 -6.92 9.92
C ALA A 468 5.54 -7.79 9.26
N PRO A 469 5.14 -8.57 8.26
CA PRO A 469 3.80 -8.63 7.65
C PRO A 469 2.79 -9.56 8.34
N GLU A 470 3.15 -10.25 9.42
CA GLU A 470 2.41 -11.40 9.92
C GLU A 470 1.08 -11.04 10.62
N THR A 471 1.08 -9.99 11.47
CA THR A 471 -0.08 -9.69 12.33
C THR A 471 -0.59 -8.24 12.22
N SER A 472 -0.07 -7.46 11.27
CA SER A 472 -0.36 -6.02 11.18
C SER A 472 -1.77 -5.67 10.70
N LEU A 473 -2.46 -6.59 10.02
CA LEU A 473 -3.76 -6.36 9.36
C LEU A 473 -4.91 -7.18 9.96
N ARG A 474 -4.76 -7.63 11.18
CA ARG A 474 -5.82 -8.41 11.83
C ARG A 474 -6.98 -7.51 12.24
N TYR A 475 -8.22 -8.02 12.05
CA TYR A 475 -9.46 -7.30 12.32
C TYR A 475 -10.08 -7.62 13.69
N ASP A 476 -9.77 -8.76 14.25
CA ASP A 476 -10.25 -9.23 15.54
C ASP A 476 -9.35 -8.80 16.72
N ASP A 477 -8.10 -8.48 16.42
CA ASP A 477 -7.11 -8.01 17.40
C ASP A 477 -6.19 -6.92 16.76
N GLY A 478 -5.12 -6.54 17.43
CA GLY A 478 -4.19 -5.53 16.94
C GLY A 478 -4.80 -4.15 16.76
N LEU A 479 -4.22 -3.33 15.87
CA LEU A 479 -4.65 -1.94 15.69
C LEU A 479 -6.03 -1.82 15.08
N ILE A 480 -6.30 -2.54 13.98
CA ILE A 480 -7.59 -2.44 13.28
C ILE A 480 -8.70 -2.95 14.21
N GLY A 481 -8.52 -4.12 14.83
CA GLY A 481 -9.47 -4.66 15.79
C GLY A 481 -9.73 -3.72 16.97
N LEU A 482 -8.69 -3.08 17.52
CA LEU A 482 -8.84 -2.09 18.59
C LEU A 482 -9.67 -0.87 18.16
N VAL A 483 -9.36 -0.29 17.00
CA VAL A 483 -10.08 0.88 16.46
C VAL A 483 -11.53 0.53 16.16
N LEU A 484 -11.79 -0.64 15.61
CA LEU A 484 -13.13 -1.13 15.33
C LEU A 484 -13.98 -1.39 16.57
N ARG A 485 -13.42 -1.43 17.77
CA ARG A 485 -14.18 -1.45 19.05
C ARG A 485 -14.74 -0.09 19.43
N ALA A 486 -14.18 1.02 18.92
CA ALA A 486 -14.61 2.35 19.29
C ALA A 486 -15.97 2.72 18.68
N GLY A 487 -16.82 3.39 19.41
CA GLY A 487 -18.16 3.83 19.03
C GLY A 487 -18.61 5.06 19.82
N ALA A 488 -19.92 5.23 20.02
CA ALA A 488 -20.49 6.42 20.63
C ALA A 488 -19.89 6.72 22.02
N GLY A 489 -19.28 7.91 22.18
CA GLY A 489 -18.62 8.37 23.40
C GLY A 489 -17.18 7.91 23.56
N ASP A 490 -16.66 7.10 22.65
CA ASP A 490 -15.26 6.71 22.59
C ASP A 490 -14.43 7.71 21.79
N ALA A 491 -13.09 7.52 21.77
CA ALA A 491 -12.22 8.42 21.02
C ALA A 491 -11.00 7.69 20.44
N VAL A 492 -10.64 8.04 19.21
CA VAL A 492 -9.46 7.59 18.50
C VAL A 492 -8.62 8.80 18.11
N TYR A 493 -7.36 8.83 18.51
CA TYR A 493 -6.40 9.87 18.18
C TYR A 493 -5.23 9.27 17.43
N VAL A 494 -5.04 9.67 16.19
CA VAL A 494 -4.00 9.16 15.30
C VAL A 494 -2.92 10.22 15.14
N GLU A 495 -1.65 9.82 15.22
CA GLU A 495 -0.50 10.65 14.87
C GLU A 495 0.46 9.81 14.03
N GLN A 496 0.53 10.11 12.75
CA GLN A 496 1.24 9.31 11.77
C GLN A 496 2.13 10.15 10.85
N MET A 497 3.30 9.59 10.53
CA MET A 497 4.15 10.15 9.50
C MET A 497 3.38 10.26 8.16
N TYR A 498 2.70 9.21 7.77
CA TYR A 498 1.77 9.22 6.65
C TYR A 498 0.75 8.08 6.72
N GLU A 499 -0.42 8.34 6.19
CA GLU A 499 -1.44 7.36 5.84
C GLU A 499 -1.75 7.51 4.35
N ARG A 500 -1.61 6.45 3.58
CA ARG A 500 -1.95 6.46 2.16
C ARG A 500 -3.47 6.52 1.99
N LEU A 501 -3.92 7.32 1.04
CA LEU A 501 -5.33 7.45 0.71
C LEU A 501 -5.95 6.10 0.33
N HIS A 502 -5.26 5.36 -0.50
CA HIS A 502 -5.60 4.00 -0.92
C HIS A 502 -4.33 3.15 -1.02
N TRP A 503 -4.50 1.85 -1.13
CA TRP A 503 -3.42 0.88 -1.35
C TRP A 503 -3.45 0.41 -2.80
N GLY A 504 -2.61 -0.58 -3.16
CA GLY A 504 -2.54 -1.09 -4.52
C GLY A 504 -1.71 -0.24 -5.49
N PRO A 505 -1.79 -0.51 -6.79
CA PRO A 505 -1.06 0.20 -7.82
C PRO A 505 -1.51 1.66 -7.98
N ALA A 506 -0.73 2.47 -8.70
CA ALA A 506 -1.03 3.89 -8.91
C ALA A 506 -2.34 4.15 -9.68
N SER A 507 -2.84 3.15 -10.40
CA SER A 507 -4.13 3.20 -11.10
C SER A 507 -5.34 2.91 -10.18
N SER A 508 -5.10 2.52 -8.94
CA SER A 508 -6.14 2.22 -7.96
C SER A 508 -6.67 3.47 -7.28
N GLY A 509 -7.82 3.34 -6.64
CA GLY A 509 -8.46 4.38 -5.84
C GLY A 509 -9.06 3.81 -4.55
N VAL A 510 -9.72 4.68 -3.80
CA VAL A 510 -10.35 4.31 -2.51
C VAL A 510 -11.46 3.26 -2.66
N GLU A 511 -12.06 3.13 -3.83
CA GLU A 511 -13.11 2.13 -4.08
C GLU A 511 -12.54 0.77 -4.46
N SER A 512 -11.44 0.75 -5.23
CA SER A 512 -10.82 -0.51 -5.69
C SER A 512 -9.80 -1.09 -4.70
N ASP A 513 -9.07 -0.22 -4.00
CA ASP A 513 -8.00 -0.60 -3.08
C ASP A 513 -8.02 0.26 -1.82
N PRO A 514 -9.05 0.20 -0.98
CA PRO A 514 -9.13 1.02 0.22
C PRO A 514 -7.95 0.75 1.18
N ASN A 515 -7.51 1.78 1.89
CA ASN A 515 -6.59 1.59 3.01
C ASN A 515 -7.38 1.10 4.23
N PRO A 516 -7.21 -0.14 4.70
CA PRO A 516 -8.02 -0.72 5.76
C PRO A 516 -7.88 0.02 7.11
N ARG A 517 -6.78 0.72 7.33
CA ARG A 517 -6.60 1.55 8.53
C ARG A 517 -7.48 2.80 8.46
N LEU A 518 -7.52 3.49 7.31
CA LEU A 518 -8.40 4.65 7.11
C LEU A 518 -9.87 4.25 7.22
N GLU A 519 -10.24 3.13 6.62
CA GLU A 519 -11.61 2.61 6.71
C GLU A 519 -11.99 2.31 8.17
N ALA A 520 -11.09 1.76 8.98
CA ALA A 520 -11.33 1.54 10.39
C ALA A 520 -11.55 2.87 11.16
N TYR A 521 -10.78 3.93 10.84
CA TYR A 521 -10.97 5.25 11.44
C TYR A 521 -12.32 5.87 11.07
N ILE A 522 -12.69 5.80 9.79
CA ILE A 522 -13.99 6.29 9.28
C ILE A 522 -15.13 5.54 9.96
N GLU A 523 -15.03 4.22 10.07
CA GLU A 523 -16.08 3.43 10.68
C GLU A 523 -16.22 3.68 12.19
N ALA A 524 -15.14 3.85 12.90
CA ALA A 524 -15.22 4.27 14.28
C ALA A 524 -16.00 5.59 14.42
N ALA A 525 -15.77 6.55 13.51
CA ALA A 525 -16.53 7.80 13.46
C ALA A 525 -18.01 7.59 13.08
N ARG A 526 -18.31 6.73 12.11
CA ARG A 526 -19.68 6.34 11.74
C ARG A 526 -20.46 5.74 12.92
N ARG A 527 -19.77 5.01 13.79
CA ARG A 527 -20.37 4.48 15.05
C ARG A 527 -20.45 5.49 16.17
N GLY A 528 -20.05 6.75 15.93
CA GLY A 528 -20.17 7.86 16.85
C GLY A 528 -18.96 8.09 17.76
N ALA A 529 -17.80 7.50 17.44
CA ALA A 529 -16.56 7.85 18.11
C ALA A 529 -16.05 9.23 17.66
N THR A 530 -15.36 9.95 18.55
CA THR A 530 -14.56 11.12 18.18
C THR A 530 -13.26 10.65 17.53
N VAL A 531 -13.01 10.99 16.28
CA VAL A 531 -11.78 10.63 15.58
C VAL A 531 -10.99 11.88 15.20
N ARG A 532 -9.70 11.90 15.53
CA ARG A 532 -8.78 13.00 15.21
C ARG A 532 -7.50 12.45 14.61
N VAL A 533 -7.15 12.89 13.41
CA VAL A 533 -5.99 12.40 12.66
C VAL A 533 -5.00 13.55 12.46
N LEU A 534 -3.77 13.34 12.89
CA LEU A 534 -2.64 14.25 12.69
C LEU A 534 -1.60 13.59 11.79
N LEU A 535 -1.34 14.17 10.62
CA LEU A 535 -0.38 13.66 9.65
C LEU A 535 0.80 14.63 9.49
N ASP A 536 1.95 14.09 9.08
CA ASP A 536 3.16 14.88 8.88
C ASP A 536 3.02 15.91 7.73
N ASN A 537 3.62 17.07 7.96
CA ASN A 537 3.80 18.12 6.95
C ASN A 537 5.25 18.58 6.80
N GLY A 538 6.20 17.95 7.49
CA GLY A 538 7.61 18.32 7.49
C GLY A 538 8.53 17.32 6.81
N LEU A 539 8.21 16.03 6.85
CA LEU A 539 9.00 14.93 6.29
C LEU A 539 8.48 14.50 4.92
N ASP A 540 7.18 14.27 4.82
CA ASP A 540 6.54 13.93 3.55
C ASP A 540 6.24 15.20 2.78
N ARG A 541 7.16 15.59 1.91
CA ARG A 541 6.98 16.70 0.98
C ARG A 541 6.05 16.34 -0.19
N GLN A 542 5.64 15.09 -0.28
CA GLN A 542 4.72 14.63 -1.30
C GLN A 542 3.29 14.94 -0.86
N ARG A 543 2.43 15.22 -1.80
CA ARG A 543 1.01 15.62 -1.64
C ARG A 543 0.13 14.58 -0.94
N LEU A 544 0.65 13.40 -0.63
CA LEU A 544 -0.09 12.22 -0.19
C LEU A 544 -0.86 12.41 1.11
N ASN A 545 -0.24 13.06 2.11
CA ASN A 545 -0.94 13.35 3.36
C ASN A 545 -2.06 14.39 3.18
N TYR A 546 -1.90 15.30 2.20
CA TYR A 546 -2.97 16.25 1.84
C TYR A 546 -4.15 15.54 1.20
N GLU A 547 -3.92 14.63 0.27
CA GLU A 547 -4.97 13.86 -0.41
C GLU A 547 -5.76 13.04 0.60
N THR A 548 -5.06 12.35 1.50
CA THR A 548 -5.69 11.60 2.59
C THR A 548 -6.48 12.51 3.54
N ALA A 549 -5.92 13.65 3.92
CA ALA A 549 -6.58 14.60 4.80
C ALA A 549 -7.85 15.17 4.17
N PHE A 550 -7.81 15.55 2.89
CA PHE A 550 -8.99 16.03 2.17
C PHE A 550 -10.07 14.96 2.05
N TYR A 551 -9.71 13.74 1.69
CA TYR A 551 -10.65 12.63 1.61
C TYR A 551 -11.37 12.40 2.94
N LEU A 552 -10.63 12.30 4.04
CA LEU A 552 -11.22 12.11 5.38
C LEU A 552 -12.16 13.26 5.77
N LEU A 553 -11.78 14.51 5.47
CA LEU A 553 -12.65 15.68 5.74
C LEU A 553 -13.90 15.70 4.84
N GLN A 554 -13.80 15.28 3.60
CA GLN A 554 -14.94 15.15 2.71
C GLN A 554 -15.93 14.09 3.18
N VAL A 555 -15.43 12.91 3.57
CA VAL A 555 -16.28 11.86 4.16
C VAL A 555 -16.93 12.36 5.46
N ALA A 556 -16.17 13.05 6.30
CA ALA A 556 -16.69 13.63 7.55
C ALA A 556 -17.81 14.65 7.30
N ASP A 557 -17.65 15.56 6.35
CA ASP A 557 -18.64 16.57 5.99
C ASP A 557 -19.88 15.95 5.35
N ALA A 558 -19.67 15.05 4.38
CA ALA A 558 -20.77 14.39 3.65
C ALA A 558 -21.66 13.53 4.57
N GLU A 559 -21.08 12.88 5.56
CA GLU A 559 -21.80 11.98 6.48
C GLU A 559 -22.09 12.61 7.86
N GLY A 560 -21.59 13.82 8.12
CA GLY A 560 -21.78 14.51 9.41
C GLY A 560 -21.05 13.84 10.57
N LEU A 561 -19.83 13.33 10.34
CA LEU A 561 -19.05 12.57 11.31
C LEU A 561 -18.23 13.47 12.25
N ASP A 562 -18.03 13.04 13.52
CA ASP A 562 -17.08 13.68 14.43
C ASP A 562 -15.64 13.24 14.12
N LEU A 563 -15.20 13.51 12.89
CA LEU A 563 -13.87 13.24 12.38
C LEU A 563 -13.23 14.55 11.90
N ASP A 564 -11.99 14.83 12.36
CA ASP A 564 -11.22 16.01 11.94
C ASP A 564 -9.77 15.63 11.67
N VAL A 565 -9.12 16.33 10.73
CA VAL A 565 -7.75 16.03 10.28
C VAL A 565 -6.92 17.31 10.27
N ARG A 566 -5.68 17.20 10.75
CA ARG A 566 -4.67 18.26 10.67
C ARG A 566 -3.36 17.76 10.08
N LEU A 567 -2.59 18.73 9.59
CA LEU A 567 -1.22 18.53 9.11
C LEU A 567 -0.28 19.34 9.99
N GLY A 568 0.85 18.73 10.42
CA GLY A 568 1.72 19.38 11.39
C GLY A 568 3.21 19.07 11.24
N ASP A 569 4.00 20.01 11.74
CA ASP A 569 5.44 19.90 11.99
C ASP A 569 5.74 20.58 13.33
N PRO A 570 5.25 20.02 14.46
CA PRO A 570 5.28 20.69 15.76
C PRO A 570 6.69 20.85 16.33
N THR A 571 7.66 20.09 15.86
CA THR A 571 9.05 20.05 16.36
C THR A 571 10.07 20.51 15.34
N LEU A 572 9.61 21.11 14.20
CA LEU A 572 10.41 21.75 13.14
C LEU A 572 11.22 20.78 12.27
N ARG A 573 11.04 19.47 12.42
CA ARG A 573 11.70 18.43 11.60
C ARG A 573 10.76 17.30 11.22
N GLY A 574 9.45 17.53 11.33
CA GLY A 574 8.37 16.65 10.93
C GLY A 574 7.90 15.67 12.00
N LEU A 575 6.80 15.03 11.68
CA LEU A 575 6.23 13.93 12.46
C LEU A 575 6.75 12.60 11.93
N HIS A 576 7.54 11.89 12.70
CA HIS A 576 7.96 10.52 12.37
C HIS A 576 7.25 9.49 13.25
N ASN A 577 6.25 9.95 13.97
CA ASN A 577 5.45 9.12 14.86
C ASN A 577 4.57 8.11 14.09
N LYS A 578 4.27 6.98 14.73
CA LYS A 578 3.28 5.99 14.32
C LYS A 578 2.57 5.58 15.60
N MET A 579 1.67 6.45 16.02
CA MET A 579 0.95 6.34 17.30
C MET A 579 -0.55 6.43 17.08
N VAL A 580 -1.28 5.51 17.71
CA VAL A 580 -2.74 5.60 17.80
C VAL A 580 -3.16 5.42 19.25
N LEU A 581 -3.95 6.35 19.75
CA LEU A 581 -4.50 6.32 21.11
C LEU A 581 -5.99 6.04 21.03
N VAL A 582 -6.47 5.05 21.76
CA VAL A 582 -7.89 4.68 21.78
C VAL A 582 -8.41 4.71 23.22
N ARG A 583 -9.51 5.41 23.44
CA ARG A 583 -10.26 5.41 24.69
C ARG A 583 -11.63 4.79 24.48
N LEU A 584 -11.86 3.68 25.18
CA LEU A 584 -13.14 2.97 25.21
C LEU A 584 -13.85 3.27 26.55
N THR A 585 -14.76 4.23 26.52
CA THR A 585 -15.38 4.83 27.69
C THR A 585 -16.25 3.83 28.47
N SER A 586 -17.04 3.04 27.75
CA SER A 586 -17.94 2.04 28.36
C SER A 586 -17.20 0.88 29.02
N ALA A 587 -16.00 0.57 28.53
CA ALA A 587 -15.13 -0.47 29.09
C ALA A 587 -14.13 0.08 30.12
N GLU A 588 -14.04 1.40 30.29
CA GLU A 588 -13.03 2.08 31.10
C GLU A 588 -11.60 1.73 30.68
N GLU A 589 -11.38 1.50 29.40
CA GLU A 589 -10.10 1.09 28.82
C GLU A 589 -9.44 2.24 28.05
N LYS A 590 -8.11 2.32 28.18
CA LYS A 590 -7.28 3.27 27.45
C LYS A 590 -6.06 2.56 26.89
N TYR A 591 -5.86 2.70 25.58
CA TYR A 591 -4.80 2.03 24.83
C TYR A 591 -3.87 3.03 24.15
N ALA A 592 -2.60 2.67 24.07
CA ALA A 592 -1.62 3.31 23.20
C ALA A 592 -0.97 2.26 22.30
N HIS A 593 -1.07 2.47 20.99
CA HIS A 593 -0.37 1.72 19.95
C HIS A 593 0.79 2.59 19.46
N VAL A 594 2.02 2.05 19.51
CA VAL A 594 3.25 2.77 19.14
C VAL A 594 4.22 1.81 18.47
N GLY A 595 4.77 2.19 17.32
CA GLY A 595 5.74 1.35 16.63
C GLY A 595 6.31 1.94 15.36
N SER A 596 6.73 1.07 14.46
CA SER A 596 7.36 1.47 13.20
C SER A 596 6.41 1.43 12.00
N ILE A 597 5.21 0.84 12.13
CA ILE A 597 4.28 0.55 11.03
C ILE A 597 3.67 1.83 10.48
N ASN A 598 4.06 2.23 9.28
CA ASN A 598 3.44 3.35 8.56
C ASN A 598 2.10 2.94 7.94
N GLY A 599 1.28 3.92 7.60
CA GLY A 599 -0.02 3.73 6.96
C GLY A 599 0.07 3.43 5.46
N SER A 600 0.85 2.43 5.09
CA SER A 600 0.97 1.98 3.70
C SER A 600 0.93 0.48 3.58
N GLU A 601 0.52 0.01 2.42
CA GLU A 601 0.47 -1.41 2.08
C GLU A 601 1.84 -2.08 2.26
N VAL A 602 2.91 -1.45 1.76
CA VAL A 602 4.29 -1.98 1.88
C VAL A 602 4.71 -2.13 3.34
N SER A 603 4.41 -1.16 4.20
CA SER A 603 4.71 -1.25 5.64
C SER A 603 3.96 -2.40 6.31
N SER A 604 2.72 -2.63 5.91
CA SER A 604 1.88 -3.65 6.53
C SER A 604 2.08 -5.06 5.96
N LYS A 605 2.45 -5.18 4.66
CA LYS A 605 2.44 -6.46 3.94
C LYS A 605 3.81 -6.96 3.51
N ALA A 606 4.83 -6.10 3.47
CA ALA A 606 6.13 -6.46 2.90
C ALA A 606 7.35 -6.09 3.75
N ASN A 607 7.26 -5.09 4.59
CA ASN A 607 8.36 -4.73 5.49
C ASN A 607 8.38 -5.64 6.72
N ARG A 608 9.57 -5.79 7.34
CA ARG A 608 9.67 -6.14 8.75
C ARG A 608 9.41 -4.88 9.57
N GLU A 609 8.35 -4.88 10.36
CA GLU A 609 7.95 -3.80 11.25
C GLU A 609 7.56 -4.35 12.63
N LEU A 610 7.48 -3.48 13.62
CA LEU A 610 7.07 -3.83 14.97
C LEU A 610 6.25 -2.72 15.62
N ALA A 611 5.23 -3.09 16.39
CA ALA A 611 4.49 -2.17 17.25
C ALA A 611 4.15 -2.84 18.60
N LEU A 612 4.11 -2.03 19.66
CA LEU A 612 3.51 -2.38 20.95
C LEU A 612 2.17 -1.69 21.09
N GLN A 613 1.15 -2.42 21.46
CA GLN A 613 -0.16 -1.94 21.84
C GLN A 613 -0.38 -2.22 23.32
N VAL A 614 -0.46 -1.18 24.15
CA VAL A 614 -0.52 -1.32 25.60
C VAL A 614 -1.80 -0.75 26.16
N ARG A 615 -2.42 -1.46 27.11
CA ARG A 615 -3.51 -0.94 27.92
C ARG A 615 -2.93 -0.37 29.21
N SER A 616 -2.86 0.95 29.27
CA SER A 616 -2.36 1.71 30.43
C SER A 616 -2.99 3.10 30.43
N PRO A 617 -3.84 3.43 31.42
CA PRO A 617 -4.40 4.78 31.57
C PRO A 617 -3.31 5.86 31.65
N ASP A 618 -2.25 5.61 32.39
CA ASP A 618 -1.17 6.58 32.61
C ASP A 618 -0.34 6.81 31.34
N ALA A 619 -0.03 5.74 30.60
CA ALA A 619 0.66 5.85 29.32
C ALA A 619 -0.19 6.61 28.30
N TYR A 620 -1.46 6.24 28.18
CA TYR A 620 -2.41 6.95 27.32
C TYR A 620 -2.50 8.44 27.68
N ASP A 621 -2.71 8.77 28.95
CA ASP A 621 -2.91 10.15 29.40
C ASP A 621 -1.66 11.01 29.16
N TYR A 622 -0.45 10.45 29.32
CA TYR A 622 0.79 11.14 29.00
C TYR A 622 0.97 11.33 27.47
N LEU A 623 0.81 10.28 26.69
CA LEU A 623 0.92 10.36 25.24
C LEU A 623 -0.17 11.25 24.62
N LYS A 624 -1.36 11.31 25.26
CA LYS A 624 -2.42 12.23 24.88
C LYS A 624 -2.04 13.70 25.11
N GLN A 625 -1.27 14.02 26.16
CA GLN A 625 -0.74 15.39 26.35
C GLN A 625 0.26 15.75 25.24
N VAL A 626 1.09 14.79 24.79
CA VAL A 626 1.98 15.00 23.64
C VAL A 626 1.16 15.25 22.38
N TRP A 627 0.19 14.40 22.11
CA TRP A 627 -0.72 14.53 20.98
C TRP A 627 -1.51 15.86 21.02
N ASP A 628 -2.01 16.29 22.18
CA ASP A 628 -2.72 17.56 22.33
C ASP A 628 -1.82 18.76 22.03
N TYR A 629 -0.57 18.70 22.48
CA TYR A 629 0.42 19.72 22.15
C TYR A 629 0.63 19.79 20.63
N ASP A 630 0.85 18.66 20.00
CA ASP A 630 1.13 18.58 18.56
C ASP A 630 -0.10 18.98 17.72
N TRP A 631 -1.29 18.62 18.17
CA TRP A 631 -2.55 19.04 17.55
C TRP A 631 -2.76 20.55 17.58
N VAL A 632 -2.48 21.20 18.68
CA VAL A 632 -2.61 22.67 18.83
C VAL A 632 -1.57 23.41 17.96
N HIS A 633 -0.39 22.83 17.76
CA HIS A 633 0.69 23.40 16.95
C HIS A 633 0.64 22.96 15.48
N SER A 634 -0.39 22.23 15.08
CA SER A 634 -0.68 21.83 13.71
C SER A 634 -1.79 22.70 13.11
N ARG A 635 -2.03 22.55 11.83
CA ARG A 635 -3.01 23.35 11.08
C ARG A 635 -4.00 22.45 10.36
N ALA A 636 -5.24 22.92 10.26
CA ALA A 636 -6.20 22.32 9.34
C ALA A 636 -5.64 22.40 7.90
N PRO A 637 -5.83 21.38 7.04
CA PRO A 637 -5.29 21.37 5.69
C PRO A 637 -5.63 22.63 4.90
N HIS A 638 -6.82 23.17 5.05
CA HIS A 638 -7.27 24.43 4.44
C HIS A 638 -6.62 25.70 5.01
N GLU A 639 -6.08 25.68 6.24
CA GLU A 639 -5.45 26.87 6.84
C GLU A 639 -4.02 27.12 6.34
N GLN A 640 -3.32 26.12 5.87
CA GLN A 640 -1.99 26.28 5.28
C GLN A 640 -2.04 26.96 3.91
N TYR A 641 -3.17 26.83 3.23
CA TYR A 641 -3.44 27.49 1.96
C TYR A 641 -4.33 28.73 2.08
N LEU A 642 -4.72 29.15 3.30
CA LEU A 642 -5.55 30.34 3.51
C LEU A 642 -4.95 31.68 3.01
N PRO A 643 -3.64 31.93 2.89
CA PRO A 643 -3.18 33.07 2.12
C PRO A 643 -3.36 32.92 0.61
N LEU A 644 -3.40 31.66 0.10
CA LEU A 644 -3.72 31.34 -1.28
C LEU A 644 -5.21 31.04 -1.48
N VAL A 645 -5.89 30.38 -0.51
CA VAL A 645 -7.31 30.01 -0.56
C VAL A 645 -8.25 31.16 -0.17
N ARG A 646 -7.83 32.22 0.54
CA ARG A 646 -8.62 33.46 0.61
C ARG A 646 -8.61 34.24 -0.70
N GLN A 647 -7.72 33.92 -1.62
CA GLN A 647 -7.81 34.30 -3.04
C GLN A 647 -8.36 33.18 -3.93
N ARG A 648 -8.41 31.93 -3.42
CA ARG A 648 -8.97 30.76 -4.08
C ARG A 648 -10.16 30.22 -3.30
N TYR A 649 -11.27 30.94 -3.28
CA TYR A 649 -12.55 30.30 -3.36
C TYR A 649 -12.44 29.33 -4.53
N VAL A 650 -12.64 28.03 -4.32
CA VAL A 650 -12.87 27.10 -5.43
C VAL A 650 -14.05 27.70 -6.16
N ALA A 651 -13.76 28.48 -7.20
CA ALA A 651 -14.81 28.96 -8.08
C ALA A 651 -15.27 27.67 -8.78
N GLU A 652 -16.38 27.13 -8.33
CA GLU A 652 -17.16 26.27 -9.21
C GLU A 652 -17.32 27.05 -10.49
N ALA A 653 -16.76 26.53 -11.56
CA ALA A 653 -16.86 27.15 -12.87
C ALA A 653 -18.34 27.34 -13.17
N ARG A 654 -18.73 28.58 -13.44
CA ARG A 654 -20.09 28.95 -13.86
C ARG A 654 -20.19 29.14 -15.35
N HIS A 655 -19.21 28.63 -16.07
CA HIS A 655 -19.03 28.70 -17.51
C HIS A 655 -18.54 27.33 -18.02
N VAL A 656 -18.52 27.15 -19.32
CA VAL A 656 -17.97 25.96 -19.94
C VAL A 656 -16.46 25.91 -19.70
N VAL A 657 -15.93 24.77 -19.26
CA VAL A 657 -14.51 24.55 -19.03
C VAL A 657 -13.92 23.47 -19.94
N ILE A 658 -12.62 23.52 -20.15
CA ILE A 658 -11.84 22.47 -20.78
C ILE A 658 -11.58 21.42 -19.69
N SER A 659 -12.28 20.28 -19.79
CA SER A 659 -12.30 19.25 -18.75
C SER A 659 -11.24 18.17 -18.91
N GLU A 660 -10.94 17.76 -20.14
CA GLU A 660 -9.89 16.77 -20.43
C GLU A 660 -9.32 17.01 -21.82
N PHE A 661 -8.04 16.71 -22.02
CA PHE A 661 -7.42 16.79 -23.35
C PHE A 661 -6.24 15.84 -23.48
N LEU A 662 -6.02 15.34 -24.70
CA LEU A 662 -4.92 14.47 -25.04
C LEU A 662 -4.04 15.16 -26.09
N PHE A 663 -2.78 15.40 -25.75
CA PHE A 663 -1.78 16.06 -26.57
C PHE A 663 -0.62 15.12 -26.98
N LYS A 664 -0.48 13.96 -26.31
CA LYS A 664 0.51 12.92 -26.64
C LYS A 664 -0.22 11.63 -27.03
N GLU A 665 -0.44 11.40 -28.30
CA GLU A 665 -1.10 10.18 -28.76
C GLU A 665 -0.22 8.92 -28.63
N ALA A 666 -0.86 7.73 -28.57
CA ALA A 666 -0.20 6.44 -28.39
C ALA A 666 0.43 5.83 -29.66
N GLY A 667 0.58 6.59 -30.76
CA GLY A 667 0.98 6.05 -32.06
C GLY A 667 2.26 6.62 -32.65
N SER A 668 2.70 6.09 -33.78
CA SER A 668 3.95 6.47 -34.45
C SER A 668 3.78 7.71 -35.34
N GLY A 669 3.81 8.90 -34.75
CA GLY A 669 4.35 10.10 -35.41
C GLY A 669 3.46 10.89 -36.36
N GLU A 670 2.15 10.75 -36.34
CA GLU A 670 1.21 11.70 -36.93
C GLU A 670 0.22 12.14 -35.82
N GLU A 671 0.40 13.30 -35.24
CA GLU A 671 -0.39 13.87 -34.12
C GLU A 671 -1.90 14.05 -34.41
N LEU A 672 -2.51 13.15 -35.14
CA LEU A 672 -3.92 13.20 -35.57
C LEU A 672 -4.90 12.65 -34.52
N GLY A 673 -4.38 12.06 -33.43
CA GLY A 673 -5.17 11.48 -32.34
C GLY A 673 -5.50 12.45 -31.22
N GLU A 674 -5.04 13.69 -31.27
CA GLU A 674 -5.33 14.73 -30.28
C GLU A 674 -6.82 15.02 -30.17
N TRP A 675 -7.26 15.35 -28.96
CA TRP A 675 -8.64 15.77 -28.73
C TRP A 675 -8.77 16.64 -27.48
N ILE A 676 -9.86 17.40 -27.40
CA ILE A 676 -10.20 18.31 -26.31
C ILE A 676 -11.65 18.06 -25.92
N GLU A 677 -11.91 17.92 -24.63
CA GLU A 677 -13.25 17.84 -24.05
C GLU A 677 -13.63 19.16 -23.39
N LEU A 678 -14.85 19.59 -23.62
CA LEU A 678 -15.50 20.70 -22.95
C LEU A 678 -16.61 20.16 -22.03
N TYR A 679 -16.72 20.72 -20.83
CA TYR A 679 -17.75 20.38 -19.85
C TYR A 679 -18.56 21.61 -19.47
N ASN A 680 -19.88 21.46 -19.41
CA ASN A 680 -20.80 22.47 -18.89
C ASN A 680 -21.17 22.14 -17.42
N PRO A 681 -20.51 22.75 -16.43
CA PRO A 681 -20.79 22.46 -15.02
C PRO A 681 -22.10 23.09 -14.51
N THR A 682 -22.83 23.81 -15.34
CA THR A 682 -24.02 24.55 -14.91
C THR A 682 -25.29 23.72 -15.04
N SER A 683 -26.35 24.13 -14.34
CA SER A 683 -27.67 23.53 -14.46
C SER A 683 -28.49 24.02 -15.66
N ALA A 684 -27.90 24.80 -16.58
CA ALA A 684 -28.54 25.33 -17.77
C ALA A 684 -27.79 24.89 -19.05
N GLN A 685 -28.53 24.67 -20.13
CA GLN A 685 -27.95 24.48 -21.45
C GLN A 685 -27.20 25.76 -21.87
N ILE A 686 -25.97 25.62 -22.35
CA ILE A 686 -25.16 26.74 -22.84
C ILE A 686 -25.03 26.67 -24.35
N GLN A 687 -25.34 27.81 -25.03
CA GLN A 687 -25.11 28.00 -26.45
C GLN A 687 -23.67 28.37 -26.71
N ILE A 688 -22.94 27.57 -27.46
CA ILE A 688 -21.54 27.82 -27.82
C ILE A 688 -21.35 28.01 -29.33
N GLY A 689 -22.45 28.09 -30.11
CA GLY A 689 -22.37 28.38 -31.54
C GLY A 689 -21.70 29.74 -31.81
N GLY A 690 -20.63 29.71 -32.61
CA GLY A 690 -19.80 30.87 -32.89
C GLY A 690 -18.64 31.12 -31.85
N TRP A 691 -18.59 30.33 -30.75
CA TRP A 691 -17.41 30.29 -29.91
C TRP A 691 -16.27 29.64 -30.65
N SER A 692 -15.03 29.85 -30.22
CA SER A 692 -13.87 29.22 -30.86
C SER A 692 -12.99 28.47 -29.83
N LEU A 693 -12.38 27.39 -30.31
CA LEU A 693 -11.45 26.52 -29.56
C LEU A 693 -10.16 26.35 -30.37
N GLY A 694 -9.01 26.35 -29.72
CA GLY A 694 -7.70 26.11 -30.34
C GLY A 694 -6.55 26.66 -29.50
N ASP A 695 -5.38 26.72 -30.09
CA ASP A 695 -4.10 27.04 -29.49
C ASP A 695 -3.57 28.45 -29.82
N ALA A 696 -4.17 29.17 -30.76
CA ALA A 696 -3.69 30.49 -31.15
C ALA A 696 -3.99 31.60 -30.11
N VAL A 697 -2.95 32.16 -29.51
CA VAL A 697 -3.03 33.23 -28.50
C VAL A 697 -3.37 34.58 -29.15
N TYR A 698 -2.81 34.89 -30.33
CA TYR A 698 -3.02 36.15 -31.04
C TYR A 698 -3.32 35.98 -32.55
N ALA A 699 -3.87 36.99 -33.19
CA ALA A 699 -4.42 36.92 -34.54
C ALA A 699 -3.43 36.56 -35.66
N GLN A 700 -2.12 36.73 -35.50
CA GLN A 700 -1.07 36.36 -36.44
C GLN A 700 -0.19 35.21 -35.91
N ASP A 701 -0.77 34.40 -35.04
CA ASP A 701 -0.06 33.22 -34.56
C ASP A 701 0.11 32.16 -35.66
N TYR A 702 1.17 31.34 -35.56
CA TYR A 702 1.36 30.18 -36.44
C TYR A 702 0.44 29.01 -36.07
N GLU A 703 -0.36 29.17 -35.06
CA GLU A 703 -1.38 28.29 -34.53
C GLU A 703 -2.76 28.72 -35.03
N ARG A 704 -3.87 28.09 -34.55
CA ARG A 704 -5.21 28.41 -35.06
C ARG A 704 -6.34 28.06 -34.08
N ASN A 705 -7.37 28.93 -34.10
CA ASN A 705 -8.65 28.66 -33.48
C ASN A 705 -9.72 28.31 -34.49
N TYR A 706 -10.61 27.39 -34.12
CA TYR A 706 -11.74 26.90 -34.92
C TYR A 706 -13.05 27.21 -34.21
N ALA A 707 -14.06 27.68 -34.95
CA ALA A 707 -15.33 28.08 -34.39
C ALA A 707 -16.38 26.92 -34.43
N PHE A 708 -17.19 26.85 -33.42
CA PHE A 708 -18.35 25.94 -33.40
C PHE A 708 -19.43 26.41 -34.37
N PRO A 709 -20.08 25.48 -35.13
CA PRO A 709 -21.22 25.80 -35.99
C PRO A 709 -22.35 26.50 -35.23
N SER A 710 -23.11 27.34 -35.91
CA SER A 710 -24.28 28.01 -35.32
C SER A 710 -25.29 26.99 -34.79
N GLY A 711 -25.76 27.21 -33.57
CA GLY A 711 -26.72 26.33 -32.90
C GLY A 711 -26.09 25.21 -32.08
N THR A 712 -24.75 25.12 -31.98
CA THR A 712 -24.08 24.17 -31.08
C THR A 712 -24.37 24.52 -29.63
N THR A 713 -24.76 23.50 -28.86
CA THR A 713 -25.09 23.61 -27.42
C THR A 713 -24.38 22.54 -26.61
N ILE A 714 -24.11 22.82 -25.33
CA ILE A 714 -23.73 21.80 -24.35
C ILE A 714 -24.83 21.73 -23.29
N GLU A 715 -25.41 20.55 -23.12
CA GLU A 715 -26.49 20.29 -22.15
C GLU A 715 -25.98 20.54 -20.70
N PRO A 716 -26.93 20.78 -19.76
CA PRO A 716 -26.55 20.86 -18.34
C PRO A 716 -25.77 19.62 -17.90
N LEU A 717 -24.62 19.82 -17.23
CA LEU A 717 -23.73 18.74 -16.78
C LEU A 717 -23.26 17.80 -17.92
N GLY A 718 -23.35 18.27 -19.16
CA GLY A 718 -22.97 17.52 -20.35
C GLY A 718 -21.56 17.85 -20.83
N THR A 719 -21.00 16.94 -21.62
CA THR A 719 -19.70 17.10 -22.28
C THR A 719 -19.82 17.21 -23.79
N LEU A 720 -18.84 17.83 -24.41
CA LEU A 720 -18.67 17.90 -25.85
C LEU A 720 -17.20 17.62 -26.18
N VAL A 721 -16.93 16.66 -27.06
CA VAL A 721 -15.57 16.27 -27.45
C VAL A 721 -15.29 16.71 -28.87
N VAL A 722 -14.16 17.38 -29.05
CA VAL A 722 -13.61 17.79 -30.34
C VAL A 722 -12.29 17.04 -30.57
N ALA A 723 -12.23 16.25 -31.63
CA ALA A 723 -11.00 15.54 -32.01
C ALA A 723 -10.26 16.30 -33.11
N ARG A 724 -8.93 16.14 -33.18
CA ARG A 724 -8.19 16.62 -34.35
C ARG A 724 -8.68 15.92 -35.62
N GLN A 725 -8.80 14.58 -35.55
CA GLN A 725 -9.38 13.79 -36.61
C GLN A 725 -10.22 12.64 -36.04
N ALA A 726 -11.51 12.62 -36.35
CA ALA A 726 -12.46 11.67 -35.80
C ALA A 726 -12.15 10.20 -36.15
N VAL A 727 -11.57 9.93 -37.30
CA VAL A 727 -11.19 8.56 -37.68
C VAL A 727 -10.08 8.01 -36.81
N THR A 728 -9.09 8.83 -36.42
CA THR A 728 -7.99 8.45 -35.54
C THR A 728 -8.46 8.31 -34.09
N TYR A 729 -9.29 9.27 -33.64
CA TYR A 729 -9.93 9.19 -32.33
C TYR A 729 -10.76 7.89 -32.16
N GLN A 730 -11.57 7.52 -33.16
CA GLN A 730 -12.38 6.30 -33.13
C GLN A 730 -11.52 5.03 -33.11
N ALA A 731 -10.38 5.07 -33.79
CA ALA A 731 -9.44 3.94 -33.80
C ALA A 731 -8.77 3.68 -32.44
N ALA A 732 -8.72 4.68 -31.57
CA ALA A 732 -8.22 4.54 -30.19
C ALA A 732 -9.19 3.78 -29.26
N GLY A 733 -10.47 3.70 -29.62
CA GLY A 733 -11.45 2.81 -28.97
C GLY A 733 -11.91 3.28 -27.58
N TYR A 734 -12.02 4.58 -27.32
CA TYR A 734 -12.48 5.11 -26.04
C TYR A 734 -13.89 4.62 -25.68
N VAL A 735 -14.07 4.15 -24.44
CA VAL A 735 -15.30 3.51 -23.99
C VAL A 735 -16.39 4.54 -23.66
N GLY A 736 -16.03 5.64 -22.99
CA GLY A 736 -17.00 6.66 -22.52
C GLY A 736 -17.71 7.37 -23.67
N LYS A 737 -16.94 7.89 -24.65
CA LYS A 737 -17.46 8.54 -25.84
C LYS A 737 -16.73 8.04 -27.09
N PRO A 738 -17.17 6.95 -27.70
CA PRO A 738 -16.47 6.31 -28.80
C PRO A 738 -16.47 7.13 -30.11
N VAL A 739 -17.30 8.18 -30.22
CA VAL A 739 -17.39 9.08 -31.38
C VAL A 739 -17.33 10.51 -30.87
N PRO A 740 -16.38 11.37 -31.34
CA PRO A 740 -16.33 12.77 -30.96
C PRO A 740 -17.52 13.52 -31.56
N ASP A 741 -17.86 14.68 -31.01
CA ASP A 741 -18.96 15.52 -31.52
C ASP A 741 -18.55 16.32 -32.76
N PHE A 742 -17.29 16.74 -32.79
CA PHE A 742 -16.71 17.54 -33.87
C PHE A 742 -15.26 17.10 -34.18
N GLU A 743 -14.76 17.54 -35.35
CA GLU A 743 -13.35 17.47 -35.68
C GLU A 743 -12.86 18.78 -36.28
N TRP A 744 -11.54 19.12 -36.14
CA TRP A 744 -10.98 20.31 -36.76
C TRP A 744 -10.11 20.02 -38.00
N THR A 745 -9.66 18.77 -38.18
CA THR A 745 -9.07 18.29 -39.43
C THR A 745 -9.98 17.24 -40.03
N SER A 746 -10.66 17.60 -41.14
CA SER A 746 -11.75 16.81 -41.68
C SER A 746 -11.35 15.38 -42.05
N SER A 747 -12.05 14.41 -41.48
CA SER A 747 -12.07 13.01 -41.90
C SER A 747 -13.42 12.61 -42.47
N ASN A 748 -14.36 13.53 -42.54
CA ASN A 748 -15.77 13.37 -42.97
C ASN A 748 -16.53 12.30 -42.15
N ARG A 749 -16.20 12.14 -40.88
CA ARG A 749 -16.85 11.20 -39.96
C ARG A 749 -17.85 11.87 -39.05
N VAL A 750 -17.56 13.09 -38.62
CA VAL A 750 -18.38 13.95 -37.76
C VAL A 750 -18.39 15.37 -38.35
N PRO A 751 -19.24 16.29 -37.87
CA PRO A 751 -19.20 17.68 -38.31
C PRO A 751 -17.88 18.36 -38.05
N ASP A 752 -17.40 19.14 -39.03
CA ASP A 752 -16.16 19.91 -38.87
C ASP A 752 -16.40 21.20 -38.10
N LEU A 753 -15.44 21.61 -37.26
CA LEU A 753 -15.36 22.98 -36.80
C LEU A 753 -15.03 23.93 -37.95
N ILE A 754 -15.45 25.19 -37.81
CA ILE A 754 -15.25 26.22 -38.85
C ILE A 754 -13.92 26.92 -38.65
N ARG A 755 -13.04 26.87 -39.62
CA ARG A 755 -11.75 27.57 -39.56
C ARG A 755 -11.96 29.09 -39.42
N THR A 756 -11.39 29.69 -38.40
CA THR A 756 -11.48 31.13 -38.17
C THR A 756 -10.31 31.89 -38.86
N ALA A 757 -10.39 33.22 -38.88
CA ALA A 757 -9.27 34.07 -39.27
C ALA A 757 -8.29 34.34 -38.11
N TRP A 758 -8.47 33.72 -36.97
CA TRP A 758 -7.60 33.86 -35.80
C TRP A 758 -6.47 32.85 -35.83
N GLY A 759 -5.28 33.27 -36.14
CA GLY A 759 -4.11 32.45 -36.40
C GLY A 759 -3.91 32.08 -37.89
N ASP A 760 -2.65 31.90 -38.32
CA ASP A 760 -2.26 31.63 -39.71
C ASP A 760 -1.92 30.13 -39.98
N GLY A 761 -1.72 29.30 -38.91
CA GLY A 761 -1.34 27.89 -38.95
C GLY A 761 -2.46 26.91 -38.90
N GLU A 762 -2.23 25.83 -38.14
CA GLU A 762 -3.16 24.76 -37.80
C GLU A 762 -3.14 24.58 -36.27
N CYS A 763 -4.20 24.10 -35.65
CA CYS A 763 -4.24 23.70 -34.25
C CYS A 763 -3.53 22.35 -34.09
N ALA A 764 -2.48 22.32 -33.26
CA ALA A 764 -1.70 21.11 -33.00
C ALA A 764 -1.06 21.21 -31.62
N LEU A 765 -1.53 20.41 -30.69
CA LEU A 765 -1.13 20.49 -29.27
C LEU A 765 0.31 20.04 -29.08
N GLY A 766 1.18 20.96 -28.63
CA GLY A 766 2.60 20.72 -28.46
C GLY A 766 2.94 19.66 -27.39
N ASN A 767 3.80 18.70 -27.72
CA ASN A 767 4.17 17.62 -26.80
C ASN A 767 5.02 18.09 -25.59
N GLU A 768 5.73 19.20 -25.70
CA GLU A 768 6.57 19.78 -24.64
C GLU A 768 5.85 20.90 -23.88
N GLY A 769 4.71 21.38 -24.40
CA GLY A 769 3.88 22.39 -23.78
C GLY A 769 3.12 23.23 -24.80
N ASP A 770 1.98 23.75 -24.39
CA ASP A 770 1.07 24.54 -25.20
C ASP A 770 0.00 25.24 -24.34
N GLU A 771 -0.86 26.00 -24.97
CA GLU A 771 -2.10 26.56 -24.43
C GLU A 771 -3.31 26.16 -25.26
N ILE A 772 -4.44 25.86 -24.57
CA ILE A 772 -5.73 25.63 -25.20
C ILE A 772 -6.68 26.71 -24.72
N LEU A 773 -7.31 27.43 -25.66
CA LEU A 773 -8.14 28.58 -25.40
C LEU A 773 -9.56 28.33 -25.88
N LEU A 774 -10.54 28.47 -24.99
CA LEU A 774 -11.96 28.55 -25.33
C LEU A 774 -12.39 30.01 -25.27
N ARG A 775 -12.84 30.58 -26.42
CA ARG A 775 -13.28 31.97 -26.52
C ARG A 775 -14.76 32.06 -26.89
N ASP A 776 -15.47 33.04 -26.33
CA ASP A 776 -16.85 33.34 -26.72
C ASP A 776 -16.97 33.94 -28.14
N ALA A 777 -18.18 34.11 -28.62
CA ALA A 777 -18.46 34.69 -29.95
C ALA A 777 -17.95 36.15 -30.10
N SER A 778 -17.64 36.82 -29.02
CA SER A 778 -17.03 38.17 -29.00
C SER A 778 -15.50 38.16 -28.96
N GLY A 779 -14.89 36.95 -28.82
CA GLY A 779 -13.45 36.71 -28.72
C GLY A 779 -12.85 36.84 -27.32
N HIS A 780 -13.70 36.96 -26.27
CA HIS A 780 -13.21 36.92 -24.90
C HIS A 780 -12.91 35.48 -24.49
N VAL A 781 -11.82 35.28 -23.75
CA VAL A 781 -11.47 33.98 -23.19
C VAL A 781 -12.51 33.60 -22.14
N VAL A 782 -13.11 32.43 -22.29
CA VAL A 782 -14.06 31.81 -21.37
C VAL A 782 -13.32 30.87 -20.42
N ASP A 783 -12.43 30.05 -20.95
CA ASP A 783 -11.54 29.18 -20.21
C ASP A 783 -10.21 29.00 -20.97
N ALA A 784 -9.14 28.76 -20.24
CA ALA A 784 -7.83 28.47 -20.78
C ALA A 784 -7.11 27.44 -19.94
N VAL A 785 -6.43 26.50 -20.58
CA VAL A 785 -5.47 25.59 -19.94
C VAL A 785 -4.10 25.78 -20.57
N VAL A 786 -3.07 25.74 -19.73
CA VAL A 786 -1.66 25.88 -20.13
C VAL A 786 -0.87 24.72 -19.53
N TYR A 787 0.00 24.11 -20.32
CA TYR A 787 0.84 23.00 -19.85
C TYR A 787 2.26 23.10 -20.43
N GLY A 788 3.25 22.50 -19.72
CA GLY A 788 4.65 22.48 -20.12
C GLY A 788 5.23 23.87 -20.34
N GLU A 789 5.80 24.11 -21.52
CA GLU A 789 6.42 25.38 -21.91
C GLU A 789 5.42 26.44 -22.39
N GLY A 790 4.12 26.11 -22.49
CA GLY A 790 3.06 27.05 -22.89
C GLY A 790 2.93 28.25 -21.96
N GLN A 791 2.45 29.39 -22.49
CA GLN A 791 2.37 30.68 -21.76
C GLN A 791 1.10 31.44 -22.10
N PHE A 792 0.25 31.67 -21.14
CA PHE A 792 -0.89 32.55 -21.26
C PHE A 792 -1.05 33.45 -20.02
N ALA A 793 -1.32 34.73 -20.23
CA ALA A 793 -1.30 35.72 -19.17
C ALA A 793 -2.39 35.44 -18.12
N GLY A 794 -1.99 35.23 -16.87
CA GLY A 794 -2.89 34.97 -15.73
C GLY A 794 -3.09 33.49 -15.41
N ILE A 795 -2.65 32.59 -16.28
CA ILE A 795 -2.78 31.13 -16.05
C ILE A 795 -1.42 30.58 -15.59
N ILE A 796 -1.43 29.73 -14.55
CA ILE A 796 -0.24 28.99 -14.10
C ILE A 796 -0.22 27.64 -14.83
N PRO A 797 0.86 27.27 -15.56
CA PRO A 797 0.90 26.07 -16.36
C PRO A 797 0.99 24.79 -15.50
N PHE A 798 0.47 23.68 -16.02
CA PHE A 798 0.81 22.33 -15.55
C PHE A 798 2.23 22.00 -16.01
N ALA A 799 3.19 22.01 -15.10
CA ALA A 799 4.62 21.97 -15.45
C ALA A 799 5.19 20.55 -15.70
N ASP A 800 4.56 19.50 -15.18
CA ASP A 800 5.11 18.13 -15.20
C ASP A 800 4.64 17.33 -16.43
N VAL A 801 4.90 17.84 -17.62
CA VAL A 801 4.53 17.17 -18.88
C VAL A 801 5.41 15.96 -19.18
N ASP A 802 6.60 15.87 -18.60
CA ASP A 802 7.50 14.72 -18.77
C ASP A 802 6.93 13.44 -18.15
N SER A 803 6.09 13.58 -17.13
CA SER A 803 5.36 12.47 -16.50
C SER A 803 4.12 12.04 -17.29
N VAL A 804 3.70 12.78 -18.32
CA VAL A 804 2.58 12.41 -19.19
C VAL A 804 3.11 11.55 -20.32
N TYR A 805 2.84 10.23 -20.23
CA TYR A 805 3.24 9.28 -21.28
C TYR A 805 2.30 9.31 -22.48
N ASN A 806 2.78 8.82 -23.61
CA ASN A 806 1.96 8.72 -24.83
C ASN A 806 0.68 7.92 -24.58
N GLY A 807 -0.45 8.48 -24.96
CA GLY A 807 -1.77 7.91 -24.73
C GLY A 807 -2.43 8.29 -23.41
N ASN A 808 -1.75 9.04 -22.52
CA ASN A 808 -2.35 9.61 -21.32
C ASN A 808 -2.87 11.02 -21.62
N SER A 809 -4.00 11.41 -21.00
CA SER A 809 -4.56 12.75 -21.06
C SER A 809 -4.24 13.58 -19.81
N LEU A 810 -4.48 14.89 -19.89
CA LEU A 810 -4.63 15.75 -18.73
C LEU A 810 -6.11 16.02 -18.50
N GLU A 811 -6.57 15.83 -17.29
CA GLU A 811 -7.95 15.93 -16.85
C GLU A 811 -8.09 16.98 -15.74
N ARG A 812 -9.07 17.85 -15.83
CA ARG A 812 -9.47 18.80 -14.77
C ARG A 812 -10.15 18.04 -13.65
N TRP A 813 -9.66 18.16 -12.44
CA TRP A 813 -10.17 17.40 -11.31
C TRP A 813 -10.41 18.25 -10.05
N PRO A 814 -11.67 18.29 -9.55
CA PRO A 814 -12.91 17.88 -10.24
C PRO A 814 -13.19 18.69 -11.50
N ALA A 815 -14.00 18.18 -12.41
CA ALA A 815 -14.22 18.76 -13.73
C ALA A 815 -14.82 20.19 -13.70
N ASN A 816 -15.52 20.56 -12.61
CA ASN A 816 -16.09 21.88 -12.37
C ASN A 816 -15.14 22.85 -11.65
N ARG A 817 -13.87 22.49 -11.44
CA ARG A 817 -12.88 23.35 -10.81
C ARG A 817 -12.18 24.20 -11.84
N ASP A 818 -12.14 25.52 -11.60
CA ASP A 818 -11.37 26.45 -12.41
C ASP A 818 -10.74 27.54 -11.53
N SER A 819 -9.44 27.48 -11.34
CA SER A 819 -8.68 28.38 -10.47
C SER A 819 -7.62 29.19 -11.24
N ASP A 820 -7.61 29.12 -12.57
CA ASP A 820 -6.55 29.68 -13.42
C ASP A 820 -5.14 29.15 -13.08
N ASP A 821 -5.07 28.00 -12.41
CA ASP A 821 -3.81 27.32 -12.03
C ASP A 821 -3.88 25.86 -12.44
N CYS A 822 -3.42 25.59 -13.66
CA CYS A 822 -3.44 24.25 -14.24
C CYS A 822 -2.61 23.25 -13.44
N SER A 823 -1.62 23.69 -12.66
CA SER A 823 -0.86 22.80 -11.79
C SER A 823 -1.69 22.24 -10.62
N ASN A 824 -2.78 22.91 -10.27
CA ASN A 824 -3.72 22.49 -9.25
C ASN A 824 -5.02 21.94 -9.80
N ASP A 825 -5.42 22.38 -10.99
CA ASP A 825 -6.70 22.01 -11.60
C ASP A 825 -6.61 20.74 -12.43
N LEU A 826 -5.42 20.43 -13.00
CA LEU A 826 -5.21 19.29 -13.88
C LEU A 826 -4.45 18.15 -13.18
N ARG A 827 -4.75 16.95 -13.60
CA ARG A 827 -4.01 15.74 -13.23
C ARG A 827 -3.78 14.86 -14.46
N ILE A 828 -2.79 13.96 -14.38
CA ILE A 828 -2.56 12.95 -15.41
C ILE A 828 -3.63 11.87 -15.30
N ARG A 829 -4.30 11.57 -16.41
CA ARG A 829 -5.20 10.45 -16.55
C ARG A 829 -4.58 9.36 -17.39
N TYR A 830 -4.28 8.24 -16.78
CA TYR A 830 -3.57 7.11 -17.42
C TYR A 830 -4.46 6.32 -18.38
N MET A 831 -5.75 6.40 -18.22
CA MET A 831 -6.75 5.84 -19.13
C MET A 831 -7.74 6.95 -19.50
N PRO A 832 -7.52 7.65 -20.61
CA PRO A 832 -8.43 8.70 -21.06
C PRO A 832 -9.87 8.21 -21.17
N ASP A 833 -10.82 8.98 -20.66
CA ASP A 833 -12.24 8.63 -20.63
C ASP A 833 -13.11 9.81 -21.12
N PRO A 834 -12.93 10.22 -22.37
CA PRO A 834 -13.72 11.33 -22.92
C PRO A 834 -15.21 11.04 -22.82
N GLY A 835 -15.96 11.98 -22.28
CA GLY A 835 -17.37 11.85 -21.93
C GLY A 835 -17.64 11.45 -20.49
N GLY A 836 -16.61 11.01 -19.76
CA GLY A 836 -16.67 10.66 -18.34
C GLY A 836 -16.16 11.79 -17.46
N VAL A 837 -17.03 12.64 -16.93
CA VAL A 837 -16.65 13.72 -16.00
C VAL A 837 -17.03 13.39 -14.57
N VAL A 838 -16.15 13.70 -13.64
CA VAL A 838 -16.43 13.70 -12.21
C VAL A 838 -16.48 15.15 -11.75
N ALA A 839 -17.69 15.63 -11.51
CA ALA A 839 -17.93 16.94 -10.91
C ALA A 839 -18.38 16.77 -9.46
N TRP A 840 -18.03 17.72 -8.62
CA TRP A 840 -18.41 17.75 -7.19
C TRP A 840 -19.73 18.51 -7.01
#